data_438e0f466d04418a863ecdd281cd2af8
#
_entry.id   438e0f466d04418a863ecdd281cd2af8
#
_cell.length_a   1.000
_cell.length_b   1.000
_cell.length_c   1.000
_cell.angle_alpha   90.00
_cell.angle_beta   90.00
_cell.angle_gamma   90.00
#
_symmetry.space_group_name_H-M   'P 1'
#
loop_
_entity.id
_entity.type
_entity.pdbx_description
1 polymer ?
#
loop_
_entity_poly.entity_id
_entity_poly.type
_entity_poly.pdbx_seq_one_letter_code
_entity_poly.pdbx_strand_id
1 'polypeptide(L)'
;MNTAPVTEHNITANFGSDKGSSLLSLNYLDQNGIIGEDASFYKRFSTRLNSSYSINDFLSVGANVNYAYIENSGVATGINGYNPISYAYNIDPTTPVYDENSNDTFGYGVSPVPYSRMWNPIAFMDEAPKNKNITQQFFGNVYAEITFIKDLVFRTDFGINHRNFRGRMFAPKFFHSAECKEDNSRVEQSTNANSSWQWENTLRYKKSFGEHSASVLLGTSASRDVYEFMTGRRNKYPNEAMTNENYWYLNAGDVMTSANSGGANPRHSMFSYFARLSYNYAEKYMAEVVVRRDGSSNFGPNNRYATFPGVSLGWNVSNEKFWKIKNFDVFKLRFSWGQNGNERISPFSYTSIIGNNYNYTFGNAITVGSAPNNLVIPDVKWETSEQFNVGADMTFYNGMIRASFDWFKKSTKDLLFQPTVEAIRGNNAAFRNLGNITNQGVEMQMTFNKNWNEINFSISANASYLKNEVVKIGNANGYTDGGRWRTSVNVTRMEEGHAMGYFRLYKNLGIFQNEEQIQNYKSKDGKVIQPDAVPGDFIWQDTNNDGKITDEDRTDCGNPWPKWTFGLNLGADWRGIDMTIFLTGKAGYKVFSDIYRQEAYGRSNLPSFYLDRWQKEGDNNGVPRLSSKDPNGNFGKPSDFYLYDGSHLKISSLEVGYSFPTKLINKLMLNKARIYAAIDNLATFTSYPFMDPEVGNMAGDNILSTGIDYGTYPQARTFRFGLSLNF
;
A
#
# COMPACT_ATOMS: atom_id res chain seq x y z
N MET A 1 1.11 -17.80 16.71
CA MET A 1 0.69 -17.89 15.29
C MET A 1 0.27 -19.30 15.03
N ASN A 2 -0.87 -19.49 14.37
CA ASN A 2 -1.47 -20.80 14.15
C ASN A 2 -1.43 -21.18 12.68
N THR A 3 -1.65 -22.46 12.38
CA THR A 3 -1.92 -22.92 11.01
C THR A 3 -3.32 -22.47 10.63
N ALA A 4 -3.45 -21.72 9.53
CA ALA A 4 -4.69 -21.15 9.05
C ALA A 4 -5.09 -21.80 7.72
N PRO A 5 -6.23 -22.52 7.64
CA PRO A 5 -6.68 -23.14 6.40
C PRO A 5 -7.16 -22.07 5.39
N VAL A 6 -6.91 -22.36 4.11
CA VAL A 6 -7.44 -21.62 2.97
C VAL A 6 -8.08 -22.60 2.01
N THR A 7 -9.32 -22.34 1.61
CA THR A 7 -10.05 -23.15 0.63
C THR A 7 -10.56 -22.25 -0.48
N GLU A 8 -10.28 -22.61 -1.74
CA GLU A 8 -10.76 -21.87 -2.90
C GLU A 8 -11.35 -22.82 -3.94
N HIS A 9 -12.53 -22.47 -4.45
CA HIS A 9 -13.22 -23.19 -5.51
C HIS A 9 -13.61 -22.23 -6.61
N ASN A 10 -13.29 -22.59 -7.86
CA ASN A 10 -13.68 -21.82 -9.03
C ASN A 10 -14.33 -22.73 -10.07
N ILE A 11 -15.51 -22.33 -10.58
CA ILE A 11 -16.21 -23.00 -11.67
C ILE A 11 -16.44 -21.95 -12.75
N THR A 12 -16.00 -22.25 -13.98
CA THR A 12 -16.17 -21.35 -15.12
C THR A 12 -16.82 -22.12 -16.28
N ALA A 13 -17.88 -21.56 -16.83
CA ALA A 13 -18.55 -22.06 -18.03
C ALA A 13 -18.44 -21.05 -19.16
N ASN A 14 -17.98 -21.51 -20.31
CA ASN A 14 -17.87 -20.70 -21.52
C ASN A 14 -18.88 -21.21 -22.57
N PHE A 15 -19.66 -20.29 -23.09
CA PHE A 15 -20.64 -20.53 -24.13
C PHE A 15 -20.28 -19.70 -25.35
N GLY A 16 -20.27 -20.30 -26.54
CA GLY A 16 -19.97 -19.62 -27.79
C GLY A 16 -20.93 -19.99 -28.92
N SER A 17 -21.18 -19.03 -29.77
CA SER A 17 -21.89 -19.22 -31.04
C SER A 17 -21.28 -18.29 -32.09
N ASP A 18 -21.68 -18.40 -33.35
CA ASP A 18 -21.19 -17.49 -34.41
C ASP A 18 -21.54 -16.03 -34.16
N LYS A 19 -22.56 -15.75 -33.34
CA LYS A 19 -23.05 -14.40 -33.04
C LYS A 19 -22.63 -13.85 -31.70
N GLY A 20 -22.11 -14.69 -30.80
CA GLY A 20 -21.74 -14.17 -29.49
C GLY A 20 -21.07 -15.18 -28.61
N SER A 21 -20.51 -14.64 -27.51
CA SER A 21 -19.83 -15.42 -26.49
C SER A 21 -20.29 -14.98 -25.09
N SER A 22 -20.35 -15.94 -24.18
CA SER A 22 -20.67 -15.70 -22.78
C SER A 22 -19.76 -16.53 -21.88
N LEU A 23 -19.28 -15.90 -20.80
CA LEU A 23 -18.53 -16.56 -19.75
C LEU A 23 -19.27 -16.34 -18.43
N LEU A 24 -19.54 -17.42 -17.71
CA LEU A 24 -20.01 -17.38 -16.32
C LEU A 24 -18.98 -18.02 -15.42
N SER A 25 -18.54 -17.31 -14.39
CA SER A 25 -17.60 -17.82 -13.38
C SER A 25 -18.18 -17.64 -12.00
N LEU A 26 -18.07 -18.68 -11.16
CA LEU A 26 -18.42 -18.69 -9.75
C LEU A 26 -17.14 -18.98 -8.96
N ASN A 27 -16.86 -18.17 -7.95
CA ASN A 27 -15.69 -18.35 -7.08
C ASN A 27 -16.13 -18.29 -5.61
N TYR A 28 -15.63 -19.21 -4.82
CA TYR A 28 -15.75 -19.23 -3.37
C TYR A 28 -14.35 -19.30 -2.75
N LEU A 29 -14.06 -18.39 -1.83
CA LEU A 29 -12.84 -18.35 -1.04
C LEU A 29 -13.20 -18.31 0.45
N ASP A 30 -12.57 -19.16 1.25
CA ASP A 30 -12.61 -19.16 2.72
C ASP A 30 -11.19 -19.23 3.24
N GLN A 31 -10.78 -18.20 3.99
CA GLN A 31 -9.43 -18.05 4.50
C GLN A 31 -9.47 -17.62 5.96
N ASN A 32 -8.75 -18.33 6.82
CA ASN A 32 -8.54 -17.94 8.21
C ASN A 32 -7.21 -17.17 8.35
N GLY A 33 -7.12 -16.31 9.37
CA GLY A 33 -5.89 -15.58 9.70
C GLY A 33 -4.93 -16.42 10.53
N ILE A 34 -3.64 -16.18 10.39
CA ILE A 34 -2.60 -16.85 11.21
C ILE A 34 -2.48 -16.27 12.62
N ILE A 35 -3.17 -15.16 12.91
CA ILE A 35 -3.24 -14.51 14.23
C ILE A 35 -4.72 -14.31 14.55
N GLY A 36 -5.12 -14.70 15.79
CA GLY A 36 -6.49 -14.50 16.28
C GLY A 36 -7.46 -15.63 15.97
N GLU A 37 -6.97 -16.78 15.45
CA GLU A 37 -7.76 -18.00 15.20
C GLU A 37 -9.09 -17.69 14.47
N ASP A 38 -10.22 -18.10 15.06
CA ASP A 38 -11.56 -17.90 14.49
C ASP A 38 -12.00 -16.43 14.47
N ALA A 39 -11.32 -15.55 15.22
CA ALA A 39 -11.62 -14.11 15.22
C ALA A 39 -11.08 -13.40 13.97
N SER A 40 -10.23 -14.08 13.18
CA SER A 40 -9.63 -13.50 11.98
C SER A 40 -9.93 -14.37 10.76
N PHE A 41 -10.85 -13.95 9.91
CA PHE A 41 -11.24 -14.69 8.71
C PHE A 41 -11.66 -13.76 7.57
N TYR A 42 -11.63 -14.31 6.35
CA TYR A 42 -12.11 -13.67 5.14
C TYR A 42 -12.82 -14.71 4.27
N LYS A 43 -14.14 -14.51 4.04
CA LYS A 43 -14.96 -15.36 3.18
C LYS A 43 -15.51 -14.54 2.03
N ARG A 44 -15.40 -15.05 0.81
CA ARG A 44 -15.90 -14.36 -0.36
C ARG A 44 -16.60 -15.34 -1.30
N PHE A 45 -17.82 -15.02 -1.62
CA PHE A 45 -18.52 -15.59 -2.79
C PHE A 45 -18.58 -14.53 -3.87
N SER A 46 -18.16 -14.86 -5.09
CA SER A 46 -18.29 -13.95 -6.23
C SER A 46 -18.76 -14.65 -7.48
N THR A 47 -19.54 -13.93 -8.29
CA THR A 47 -19.98 -14.36 -9.61
C THR A 47 -19.58 -13.33 -10.64
N ARG A 48 -19.18 -13.79 -11.82
CA ARG A 48 -18.81 -12.95 -12.95
C ARG A 48 -19.53 -13.46 -14.21
N LEU A 49 -20.19 -12.55 -14.89
CA LEU A 49 -20.80 -12.77 -16.20
C LEU A 49 -20.18 -11.78 -17.19
N ASN A 50 -19.59 -12.29 -18.26
CA ASN A 50 -19.21 -11.48 -19.43
C ASN A 50 -19.96 -12.04 -20.63
N SER A 51 -20.68 -11.20 -21.32
CA SER A 51 -21.46 -11.60 -22.50
C SER A 51 -21.36 -10.54 -23.59
N SER A 52 -21.18 -10.99 -24.82
CA SER A 52 -21.25 -10.16 -26.01
C SER A 52 -22.10 -10.86 -27.08
N TYR A 53 -22.89 -10.11 -27.81
CA TYR A 53 -23.77 -10.62 -28.83
C TYR A 53 -23.90 -9.66 -30.01
N SER A 54 -23.61 -10.12 -31.21
CA SER A 54 -23.85 -9.40 -32.47
C SER A 54 -25.28 -9.61 -32.93
N ILE A 55 -26.14 -8.60 -32.74
CA ILE A 55 -27.53 -8.63 -33.13
C ILE A 55 -27.60 -8.73 -34.64
N ASN A 56 -26.77 -7.96 -35.31
CA ASN A 56 -26.59 -7.98 -36.78
C ASN A 56 -25.21 -7.38 -37.13
N ASP A 57 -24.92 -7.19 -38.41
CA ASP A 57 -23.62 -6.73 -38.90
C ASP A 57 -23.22 -5.31 -38.44
N PHE A 58 -24.20 -4.50 -38.07
CA PHE A 58 -23.92 -3.13 -37.62
C PHE A 58 -24.09 -2.90 -36.13
N LEU A 59 -24.71 -3.81 -35.36
CA LEU A 59 -25.02 -3.63 -33.94
C LEU A 59 -24.55 -4.82 -33.12
N SER A 60 -23.63 -4.61 -32.22
CA SER A 60 -23.24 -5.54 -31.16
C SER A 60 -23.53 -4.95 -29.79
N VAL A 61 -23.97 -5.77 -28.87
CA VAL A 61 -24.21 -5.40 -27.47
C VAL A 61 -23.44 -6.33 -26.53
N GLY A 62 -23.12 -5.82 -25.36
CA GLY A 62 -22.51 -6.67 -24.36
C GLY A 62 -22.71 -6.16 -22.95
N ALA A 63 -22.46 -7.06 -22.00
CA ALA A 63 -22.52 -6.78 -20.57
C ALA A 63 -21.40 -7.52 -19.84
N ASN A 64 -20.79 -6.83 -18.90
CA ASN A 64 -19.85 -7.41 -17.94
C ASN A 64 -20.37 -7.10 -16.56
N VAL A 65 -20.63 -8.14 -15.77
CA VAL A 65 -21.22 -8.01 -14.43
C VAL A 65 -20.39 -8.84 -13.46
N ASN A 66 -20.08 -8.26 -12.34
CA ASN A 66 -19.45 -8.92 -11.20
C ASN A 66 -20.24 -8.59 -9.93
N TYR A 67 -20.54 -9.62 -9.15
CA TYR A 67 -21.10 -9.46 -7.82
C TYR A 67 -20.22 -10.19 -6.82
N ALA A 68 -19.93 -9.55 -5.68
CA ALA A 68 -19.21 -10.17 -4.59
C ALA A 68 -19.96 -9.96 -3.27
N TYR A 69 -20.09 -11.04 -2.51
CA TYR A 69 -20.47 -11.05 -1.11
C TYR A 69 -19.26 -11.43 -0.28
N ILE A 70 -18.86 -10.52 0.62
CA ILE A 70 -17.67 -10.68 1.44
C ILE A 70 -18.09 -10.59 2.90
N GLU A 71 -17.66 -11.56 3.69
CA GLU A 71 -17.76 -11.54 5.15
C GLU A 71 -16.34 -11.63 5.73
N ASN A 72 -15.98 -10.70 6.59
CA ASN A 72 -14.68 -10.71 7.21
C ASN A 72 -14.69 -10.19 8.64
N SER A 73 -13.74 -10.69 9.41
CA SER A 73 -13.36 -10.22 10.73
C SER A 73 -11.84 -10.16 10.79
N GLY A 74 -11.29 -9.39 11.72
CA GLY A 74 -9.85 -9.31 11.90
C GLY A 74 -9.49 -8.83 13.30
N VAL A 75 -8.32 -9.24 13.74
CA VAL A 75 -7.74 -8.73 14.99
C VAL A 75 -7.29 -7.30 14.75
N ALA A 76 -7.50 -6.44 15.75
CA ALA A 76 -7.06 -5.05 15.68
C ALA A 76 -5.54 -4.97 15.47
N THR A 77 -5.12 -4.38 14.37
CA THR A 77 -3.74 -4.03 14.06
C THR A 77 -3.58 -2.53 14.23
N GLY A 78 -3.36 -2.08 15.48
CA GLY A 78 -3.22 -0.64 15.77
C GLY A 78 -1.94 -0.08 15.17
N ILE A 79 -2.05 1.12 14.58
CA ILE A 79 -0.91 2.01 14.36
C ILE A 79 -0.32 2.40 15.73
N ASN A 80 0.95 2.76 15.79
CA ASN A 80 1.68 3.13 17.00
C ASN A 80 1.99 1.96 17.95
N GLY A 81 2.12 0.74 17.43
CA GLY A 81 2.59 -0.43 18.18
C GLY A 81 1.60 -0.98 19.20
N TYR A 82 0.31 -0.59 19.15
CA TYR A 82 -0.76 -1.23 19.93
C TYR A 82 -1.39 -2.36 19.13
N ASN A 83 -0.67 -3.47 19.01
CA ASN A 83 -1.12 -4.67 18.29
C ASN A 83 -0.51 -5.93 18.92
N PRO A 84 -1.09 -7.13 18.69
CA PRO A 84 -0.64 -8.36 19.35
C PRO A 84 0.82 -8.69 19.09
N ILE A 85 1.35 -8.32 17.93
CA ILE A 85 2.75 -8.60 17.54
C ILE A 85 3.69 -7.74 18.38
N SER A 86 3.44 -6.41 18.42
CA SER A 86 4.24 -5.52 19.25
C SER A 86 4.17 -5.91 20.73
N TYR A 87 3.00 -6.28 21.25
CA TYR A 87 2.88 -6.75 22.63
C TYR A 87 3.67 -8.03 22.87
N ALA A 88 3.65 -9.00 21.92
CA ALA A 88 4.41 -10.23 22.05
C ALA A 88 5.94 -10.00 22.12
N TYR A 89 6.44 -8.95 21.44
CA TYR A 89 7.86 -8.58 21.56
C TYR A 89 8.19 -7.84 22.86
N ASN A 90 7.24 -7.10 23.43
CA ASN A 90 7.50 -6.15 24.52
C ASN A 90 7.06 -6.64 25.90
N ILE A 91 6.18 -7.66 25.99
CA ILE A 91 5.79 -8.21 27.29
C ILE A 91 6.97 -8.88 27.97
N ASP A 92 7.10 -8.73 29.27
CA ASP A 92 8.14 -9.40 30.02
C ASP A 92 7.94 -10.93 30.02
N PRO A 93 9.03 -11.72 29.96
CA PRO A 93 8.96 -13.17 29.81
C PRO A 93 8.47 -13.89 31.07
N THR A 94 8.31 -13.18 32.19
CA THR A 94 7.82 -13.75 33.46
C THR A 94 6.29 -13.68 33.56
N THR A 95 5.64 -12.95 32.65
CA THR A 95 4.17 -12.88 32.59
C THR A 95 3.61 -14.19 32.02
N PRO A 96 2.85 -14.98 32.80
CA PRO A 96 2.20 -16.18 32.30
C PRO A 96 1.04 -15.83 31.38
N VAL A 97 0.59 -16.79 30.55
CA VAL A 97 -0.62 -16.58 29.73
C VAL A 97 -1.84 -16.46 30.62
N TYR A 98 -2.01 -17.36 31.59
CA TYR A 98 -3.08 -17.35 32.57
C TYR A 98 -2.50 -17.33 33.98
N ASP A 99 -3.16 -16.63 34.89
CA ASP A 99 -2.79 -16.54 36.31
C ASP A 99 -4.07 -16.49 37.18
N GLU A 100 -4.30 -17.55 37.95
CA GLU A 100 -5.45 -17.66 38.84
C GLU A 100 -5.49 -16.59 39.95
N ASN A 101 -4.36 -15.97 40.24
CA ASN A 101 -4.23 -14.90 41.23
C ASN A 101 -4.31 -13.49 40.58
N SER A 102 -4.50 -13.42 39.28
CA SER A 102 -4.60 -12.16 38.56
C SER A 102 -5.89 -11.41 38.88
N ASN A 103 -5.83 -10.07 38.88
CA ASN A 103 -7.01 -9.22 38.92
C ASN A 103 -7.65 -9.01 37.55
N ASP A 104 -7.12 -9.68 36.52
CA ASP A 104 -7.69 -9.63 35.17
C ASP A 104 -9.10 -10.23 35.13
N THR A 105 -10.00 -9.62 34.34
CA THR A 105 -11.41 -10.05 34.25
C THR A 105 -11.59 -11.49 33.78
N PHE A 106 -10.64 -12.02 32.99
CA PHE A 106 -10.71 -13.34 32.38
C PHE A 106 -9.59 -14.26 32.83
N GLY A 107 -8.80 -13.84 33.85
CA GLY A 107 -7.74 -14.67 34.43
C GLY A 107 -6.46 -14.67 33.62
N TYR A 108 -6.22 -13.69 32.77
CA TYR A 108 -4.94 -13.56 32.07
C TYR A 108 -3.84 -13.04 32.99
N GLY A 109 -2.62 -13.49 32.74
CA GLY A 109 -1.44 -12.99 33.45
C GLY A 109 -1.18 -11.53 33.12
N VAL A 110 -0.97 -10.72 34.15
CA VAL A 110 -0.65 -9.28 34.06
C VAL A 110 0.84 -9.10 34.35
N SER A 111 1.50 -8.21 33.59
CA SER A 111 2.90 -7.89 33.83
C SER A 111 3.14 -7.45 35.28
N PRO A 112 4.06 -8.07 36.02
CA PRO A 112 4.40 -7.69 37.38
C PRO A 112 5.16 -6.35 37.44
N VAL A 113 5.57 -5.80 36.30
CA VAL A 113 6.31 -4.55 36.21
C VAL A 113 5.38 -3.37 36.49
N PRO A 114 5.63 -2.55 37.52
CA PRO A 114 4.75 -1.44 37.89
C PRO A 114 4.53 -0.46 36.73
N TYR A 115 3.28 -0.06 36.51
CA TYR A 115 2.85 0.87 35.46
C TYR A 115 3.21 0.39 34.04
N SER A 116 3.41 -0.92 33.84
CA SER A 116 3.55 -1.47 32.51
C SER A 116 2.26 -1.28 31.73
N ARG A 117 2.39 -0.76 30.49
CA ARG A 117 1.30 -0.73 29.51
C ARG A 117 1.34 -1.91 28.56
N MET A 118 2.20 -2.86 28.86
CA MET A 118 2.33 -4.07 28.05
C MET A 118 1.16 -4.98 28.35
N TRP A 119 0.33 -5.18 27.39
CA TRP A 119 -0.83 -6.05 27.48
C TRP A 119 -0.41 -7.49 27.13
N ASN A 120 -0.92 -8.47 27.84
CA ASN A 120 -0.77 -9.86 27.44
C ASN A 120 -1.32 -10.06 26.03
N PRO A 121 -0.53 -10.54 25.06
CA PRO A 121 -0.98 -10.62 23.65
C PRO A 121 -2.24 -11.47 23.46
N ILE A 122 -2.43 -12.51 24.27
CA ILE A 122 -3.61 -13.38 24.20
C ILE A 122 -4.82 -12.65 24.80
N ALA A 123 -4.64 -12.02 25.98
CA ALA A 123 -5.68 -11.17 26.57
C ALA A 123 -6.12 -10.07 25.59
N PHE A 124 -5.17 -9.41 24.94
CA PHE A 124 -5.49 -8.40 23.93
C PHE A 124 -6.36 -8.93 22.79
N MET A 125 -6.10 -10.13 22.30
CA MET A 125 -6.91 -10.70 21.21
C MET A 125 -8.34 -11.04 21.67
N ASP A 126 -8.52 -11.41 22.92
CA ASP A 126 -9.83 -11.76 23.47
C ASP A 126 -10.62 -10.54 24.00
N GLU A 127 -9.92 -9.56 24.56
CA GLU A 127 -10.48 -8.33 25.15
C GLU A 127 -10.61 -7.19 24.12
N ALA A 128 -9.86 -7.24 23.03
CA ALA A 128 -9.98 -6.26 21.94
C ALA A 128 -11.38 -6.31 21.30
N PRO A 129 -11.83 -5.21 20.70
CA PRO A 129 -13.10 -5.19 20.00
C PRO A 129 -13.19 -6.27 18.94
N LYS A 130 -14.23 -7.09 19.00
CA LYS A 130 -14.57 -8.11 18.00
C LYS A 130 -15.42 -7.48 16.92
N ASN A 131 -15.17 -7.78 15.67
CA ASN A 131 -15.93 -7.20 14.56
C ASN A 131 -16.43 -8.26 13.59
N LYS A 132 -17.54 -7.95 12.93
CA LYS A 132 -18.12 -8.74 11.85
C LYS A 132 -18.56 -7.78 10.77
N ASN A 133 -17.90 -7.87 9.62
CA ASN A 133 -18.13 -6.96 8.51
C ASN A 133 -18.69 -7.74 7.33
N ILE A 134 -19.69 -7.17 6.69
CA ILE A 134 -20.30 -7.70 5.46
C ILE A 134 -20.18 -6.62 4.40
N THR A 135 -19.57 -6.95 3.28
CA THR A 135 -19.52 -6.11 2.08
C THR A 135 -20.25 -6.80 0.93
N GLN A 136 -21.18 -6.11 0.33
CA GLN A 136 -21.82 -6.49 -0.92
C GLN A 136 -21.38 -5.52 -1.99
N GLN A 137 -20.81 -6.01 -3.08
CA GLN A 137 -20.34 -5.20 -4.18
C GLN A 137 -20.92 -5.68 -5.49
N PHE A 138 -21.56 -4.79 -6.20
CA PHE A 138 -21.98 -4.96 -7.57
C PHE A 138 -21.15 -4.03 -8.44
N PHE A 139 -20.50 -4.60 -9.44
CA PHE A 139 -19.68 -3.85 -10.41
C PHE A 139 -20.00 -4.40 -11.79
N GLY A 140 -20.35 -3.50 -12.73
CA GLY A 140 -20.64 -3.95 -14.07
C GLY A 140 -20.85 -2.81 -15.05
N ASN A 141 -20.83 -3.15 -16.34
CA ASN A 141 -21.16 -2.24 -17.43
C ASN A 141 -21.98 -2.94 -18.50
N VAL A 142 -22.73 -2.16 -19.21
CA VAL A 142 -23.41 -2.53 -20.46
C VAL A 142 -22.92 -1.62 -21.56
N TYR A 143 -22.72 -2.19 -22.76
CA TYR A 143 -22.28 -1.40 -23.89
C TYR A 143 -23.03 -1.77 -25.17
N ALA A 144 -23.10 -0.81 -26.08
CA ALA A 144 -23.53 -1.01 -27.46
C ALA A 144 -22.44 -0.49 -28.39
N GLU A 145 -22.18 -1.25 -29.44
CA GLU A 145 -21.21 -0.93 -30.49
C GLU A 145 -21.92 -0.89 -31.82
N ILE A 146 -21.90 0.27 -32.50
CA ILE A 146 -22.59 0.53 -33.76
C ILE A 146 -21.54 0.77 -34.84
N THR A 147 -21.50 -0.09 -35.83
CA THR A 147 -20.65 0.02 -37.02
C THR A 147 -21.41 0.72 -38.11
N PHE A 148 -21.25 2.05 -38.26
CA PHE A 148 -21.98 2.83 -39.30
C PHE A 148 -21.53 2.48 -40.71
N ILE A 149 -20.21 2.33 -40.88
CA ILE A 149 -19.56 1.86 -42.09
C ILE A 149 -18.36 0.99 -41.64
N LYS A 150 -17.85 0.15 -42.55
CA LYS A 150 -16.80 -0.85 -42.26
C LYS A 150 -15.66 -0.38 -41.35
N ASP A 151 -15.29 0.90 -41.41
CA ASP A 151 -14.11 1.46 -40.73
C ASP A 151 -14.50 2.44 -39.60
N LEU A 152 -15.79 2.74 -39.40
CA LEU A 152 -16.30 3.73 -38.42
C LEU A 152 -17.21 3.06 -37.38
N VAL A 153 -16.73 3.02 -36.16
CA VAL A 153 -17.41 2.37 -35.03
C VAL A 153 -17.68 3.38 -33.94
N PHE A 154 -18.92 3.47 -33.51
CA PHE A 154 -19.35 4.20 -32.32
C PHE A 154 -19.62 3.17 -31.20
N ARG A 155 -19.08 3.43 -30.01
CA ARG A 155 -19.34 2.65 -28.82
C ARG A 155 -19.83 3.56 -27.71
N THR A 156 -20.92 3.16 -27.07
CA THR A 156 -21.41 3.74 -25.81
C THR A 156 -21.33 2.68 -24.73
N ASP A 157 -20.80 3.03 -23.57
CA ASP A 157 -20.53 2.14 -22.44
C ASP A 157 -21.00 2.81 -21.15
N PHE A 158 -21.91 2.17 -20.42
CA PHE A 158 -22.43 2.65 -19.15
C PHE A 158 -22.10 1.66 -18.04
N GLY A 159 -21.30 2.10 -17.10
CA GLY A 159 -20.83 1.31 -15.95
C GLY A 159 -21.40 1.81 -14.62
N ILE A 160 -21.62 0.87 -13.71
CA ILE A 160 -22.03 1.13 -12.33
C ILE A 160 -21.12 0.34 -11.38
N ASN A 161 -20.71 0.97 -10.28
CA ASN A 161 -20.10 0.29 -9.14
C ASN A 161 -20.87 0.70 -7.88
N HIS A 162 -21.45 -0.28 -7.20
CA HIS A 162 -22.17 -0.08 -5.96
C HIS A 162 -21.61 -1.00 -4.88
N ARG A 163 -21.15 -0.42 -3.80
CA ARG A 163 -20.63 -1.13 -2.62
C ARG A 163 -21.45 -0.75 -1.40
N ASN A 164 -22.03 -1.73 -0.75
CA ASN A 164 -22.72 -1.60 0.53
C ASN A 164 -21.91 -2.35 1.60
N PHE A 165 -21.50 -1.63 2.63
CA PHE A 165 -20.79 -2.17 3.78
C PHE A 165 -21.71 -2.11 5.02
N ARG A 166 -21.71 -3.18 5.80
CA ARG A 166 -22.35 -3.26 7.12
C ARG A 166 -21.36 -3.82 8.11
N GLY A 167 -20.99 -3.03 9.11
CA GLY A 167 -20.11 -3.43 10.20
C GLY A 167 -20.87 -3.55 11.52
N ARG A 168 -20.50 -4.57 12.29
CA ARG A 168 -20.87 -4.70 13.70
C ARG A 168 -19.61 -4.92 14.50
N MET A 169 -19.47 -4.17 15.59
CA MET A 169 -18.33 -4.27 16.50
C MET A 169 -18.89 -4.39 17.93
N PHE A 170 -18.36 -5.34 18.68
CA PHE A 170 -18.57 -5.47 20.11
C PHE A 170 -17.24 -5.29 20.84
N ALA A 171 -17.16 -4.32 21.75
CA ALA A 171 -16.07 -4.13 22.67
C ALA A 171 -16.53 -4.57 24.07
N PRO A 172 -15.92 -5.58 24.69
CA PRO A 172 -16.28 -6.02 26.02
C PRO A 172 -15.88 -4.99 27.09
N LYS A 173 -16.54 -5.05 28.25
CA LYS A 173 -16.00 -4.48 29.48
C LYS A 173 -14.94 -5.44 30.00
N PHE A 174 -13.77 -4.92 30.35
CA PHE A 174 -12.69 -5.71 30.94
C PHE A 174 -11.82 -4.88 31.88
N PHE A 175 -11.11 -5.54 32.75
CA PHE A 175 -10.04 -4.98 33.56
C PHE A 175 -8.85 -5.91 33.45
N HIS A 176 -7.79 -5.49 32.79
CA HIS A 176 -6.52 -6.18 32.73
C HIS A 176 -5.52 -5.57 33.70
N SER A 177 -5.41 -4.25 33.70
CA SER A 177 -4.59 -3.48 34.65
C SER A 177 -5.15 -2.07 34.82
N ALA A 178 -4.59 -1.31 35.75
CA ALA A 178 -4.97 0.09 35.93
C ALA A 178 -4.82 0.94 34.66
N GLU A 179 -3.86 0.59 33.80
CA GLU A 179 -3.55 1.27 32.53
C GLU A 179 -4.26 0.65 31.32
N CYS A 180 -4.77 -0.58 31.46
CA CYS A 180 -5.43 -1.34 30.38
C CYS A 180 -6.80 -1.84 30.86
N LYS A 181 -7.84 -1.07 30.67
CA LYS A 181 -9.21 -1.41 31.06
C LYS A 181 -10.24 -0.69 30.20
N GLU A 182 -11.44 -1.24 30.16
CA GLU A 182 -12.64 -0.62 29.59
C GLU A 182 -13.79 -0.79 30.58
N ASP A 183 -14.31 0.31 31.07
CA ASP A 183 -15.36 0.28 32.15
C ASP A 183 -16.75 -0.08 31.64
N ASN A 184 -17.00 0.03 30.33
CA ASN A 184 -18.31 -0.24 29.73
C ASN A 184 -18.18 -1.09 28.46
N SER A 185 -18.97 -2.15 28.40
CA SER A 185 -19.18 -2.84 27.11
C SER A 185 -19.85 -1.93 26.10
N ARG A 186 -19.54 -2.10 24.82
CA ARG A 186 -20.00 -1.23 23.74
C ARG A 186 -20.31 -2.01 22.48
N VAL A 187 -21.41 -1.68 21.82
CA VAL A 187 -21.67 -2.09 20.43
C VAL A 187 -21.69 -0.86 19.54
N GLU A 188 -21.07 -1.02 18.40
CA GLU A 188 -21.15 -0.08 17.29
C GLU A 188 -21.66 -0.80 16.04
N GLN A 189 -22.67 -0.21 15.40
CA GLN A 189 -23.17 -0.64 14.10
C GLN A 189 -22.93 0.46 13.09
N SER A 190 -22.29 0.11 12.00
CA SER A 190 -22.01 1.03 10.91
C SER A 190 -22.54 0.50 9.59
N THR A 191 -23.02 1.40 8.75
CA THR A 191 -23.35 1.13 7.36
C THR A 191 -22.80 2.24 6.50
N ASN A 192 -22.25 1.88 5.35
CA ASN A 192 -21.88 2.86 4.33
C ASN A 192 -22.20 2.33 2.95
N ALA A 193 -22.58 3.23 2.08
CA ALA A 193 -22.84 2.97 0.67
C ALA A 193 -21.96 3.87 -0.19
N ASN A 194 -21.21 3.24 -1.09
CA ASN A 194 -20.46 3.95 -2.13
C ASN A 194 -21.06 3.57 -3.48
N SER A 195 -21.55 4.55 -4.21
CA SER A 195 -22.16 4.37 -5.52
C SER A 195 -21.47 5.26 -6.53
N SER A 196 -20.97 4.67 -7.59
CA SER A 196 -20.42 5.41 -8.72
C SER A 196 -20.99 4.93 -10.04
N TRP A 197 -21.08 5.82 -10.98
CA TRP A 197 -21.39 5.50 -12.37
C TRP A 197 -20.44 6.21 -13.31
N GLN A 198 -20.20 5.60 -14.47
CA GLN A 198 -19.42 6.15 -15.55
C GLN A 198 -20.15 5.93 -16.88
N TRP A 199 -20.18 6.94 -17.72
CA TRP A 199 -20.70 6.85 -19.06
C TRP A 199 -19.66 7.34 -20.04
N GLU A 200 -19.21 6.45 -20.92
CA GLU A 200 -18.20 6.72 -21.93
C GLU A 200 -18.77 6.51 -23.31
N ASN A 201 -18.46 7.47 -24.21
CA ASN A 201 -18.81 7.38 -25.61
C ASN A 201 -17.56 7.59 -26.45
N THR A 202 -17.34 6.69 -27.41
CA THR A 202 -16.19 6.74 -28.30
C THR A 202 -16.61 6.59 -29.76
N LEU A 203 -15.98 7.36 -30.63
CA LEU A 203 -16.11 7.23 -32.09
C LEU A 203 -14.72 6.94 -32.66
N ARG A 204 -14.57 5.75 -33.23
CA ARG A 204 -13.31 5.29 -33.80
C ARG A 204 -13.42 5.10 -35.29
N TYR A 205 -12.51 5.75 -36.03
CA TYR A 205 -12.30 5.50 -37.47
C TYR A 205 -10.92 4.90 -37.67
N LYS A 206 -10.85 3.74 -38.35
CA LYS A 206 -9.58 3.05 -38.67
C LYS A 206 -9.52 2.73 -40.15
N LYS A 207 -8.45 3.16 -40.83
CA LYS A 207 -8.25 2.95 -42.26
C LYS A 207 -6.84 2.44 -42.54
N SER A 208 -6.76 1.42 -43.38
CA SER A 208 -5.49 0.94 -43.95
C SER A 208 -5.53 1.15 -45.46
N PHE A 209 -4.46 1.71 -46.02
CA PHE A 209 -4.28 1.95 -47.45
C PHE A 209 -2.84 1.77 -47.85
N GLY A 210 -2.55 0.74 -48.64
CA GLY A 210 -1.19 0.31 -48.96
C GLY A 210 -0.43 -0.02 -47.65
N GLU A 211 0.75 0.56 -47.48
CA GLU A 211 1.60 0.39 -46.29
C GLU A 211 1.23 1.30 -45.12
N HIS A 212 0.19 2.11 -45.27
CA HIS A 212 -0.27 3.07 -44.25
C HIS A 212 -1.45 2.52 -43.45
N SER A 213 -1.43 2.66 -42.15
CA SER A 213 -2.56 2.40 -41.27
C SER A 213 -2.74 3.59 -40.31
N ALA A 214 -3.92 4.19 -40.30
CA ALA A 214 -4.27 5.31 -39.45
C ALA A 214 -5.53 5.00 -38.64
N SER A 215 -5.57 5.45 -37.40
CA SER A 215 -6.74 5.36 -36.54
C SER A 215 -6.95 6.66 -35.78
N VAL A 216 -8.18 7.18 -35.83
CA VAL A 216 -8.63 8.34 -35.03
C VAL A 216 -9.69 7.86 -34.06
N LEU A 217 -9.57 8.22 -32.80
CA LEU A 217 -10.58 8.00 -31.79
C LEU A 217 -10.90 9.33 -31.11
N LEU A 218 -12.18 9.64 -31.05
CA LEU A 218 -12.73 10.75 -30.27
C LEU A 218 -13.60 10.19 -29.16
N GLY A 219 -13.54 10.77 -27.98
CA GLY A 219 -14.32 10.26 -26.86
C GLY A 219 -14.74 11.32 -25.86
N THR A 220 -15.78 10.98 -25.12
CA THR A 220 -16.26 11.71 -23.94
C THR A 220 -16.45 10.72 -22.80
N SER A 221 -16.20 11.16 -21.57
CA SER A 221 -16.47 10.37 -20.37
C SER A 221 -17.10 11.27 -19.31
N ALA A 222 -18.15 10.80 -18.66
CA ALA A 222 -18.77 11.43 -17.51
C ALA A 222 -18.82 10.43 -16.36
N SER A 223 -18.50 10.86 -15.16
CA SER A 223 -18.59 10.01 -13.96
C SER A 223 -19.06 10.79 -12.75
N ARG A 224 -19.62 10.07 -11.78
CA ARG A 224 -20.06 10.62 -10.51
C ARG A 224 -19.93 9.58 -9.41
N ASP A 225 -19.41 10.03 -8.27
CA ASP A 225 -19.27 9.23 -7.04
C ASP A 225 -20.12 9.84 -5.93
N VAL A 226 -20.77 8.97 -5.16
CA VAL A 226 -21.58 9.32 -3.97
C VAL A 226 -21.24 8.37 -2.85
N TYR A 227 -20.91 8.90 -1.68
CA TYR A 227 -20.65 8.14 -0.48
C TYR A 227 -21.53 8.62 0.66
N GLU A 228 -22.23 7.70 1.31
CA GLU A 228 -23.09 7.95 2.45
C GLU A 228 -22.75 6.98 3.57
N PHE A 229 -22.82 7.41 4.81
CA PHE A 229 -22.55 6.58 5.97
C PHE A 229 -23.45 6.91 7.14
N MET A 230 -23.65 5.90 7.99
CA MET A 230 -24.31 6.04 9.29
C MET A 230 -23.66 5.09 10.29
N THR A 231 -23.40 5.57 11.48
CA THR A 231 -22.87 4.81 12.61
C THR A 231 -23.71 5.10 13.83
N GLY A 232 -24.11 4.05 14.54
CA GLY A 232 -24.78 4.13 15.82
C GLY A 232 -23.98 3.37 16.87
N ARG A 233 -23.97 3.87 18.11
CA ARG A 233 -23.27 3.28 19.25
C ARG A 233 -24.14 3.32 20.49
N ARG A 234 -24.08 2.24 21.28
CA ARG A 234 -24.57 2.20 22.67
C ARG A 234 -23.58 1.45 23.56
N ASN A 235 -23.66 1.73 24.87
CA ASN A 235 -22.84 1.09 25.90
C ASN A 235 -23.71 0.25 26.82
N LYS A 236 -23.07 -0.41 27.82
CA LYS A 236 -23.69 -1.20 28.88
C LYS A 236 -24.52 -2.37 28.36
N TYR A 237 -23.85 -3.28 27.66
CA TYR A 237 -24.45 -4.54 27.21
C TYR A 237 -24.39 -5.62 28.29
N PRO A 238 -25.30 -6.60 28.27
CA PRO A 238 -25.24 -7.74 29.17
C PRO A 238 -23.98 -8.58 28.94
N ASN A 239 -23.54 -9.32 29.96
CA ASN A 239 -22.31 -10.14 29.86
C ASN A 239 -22.41 -11.25 28.79
N GLU A 240 -23.62 -11.74 28.53
CA GLU A 240 -23.90 -12.73 27.48
C GLU A 240 -23.52 -12.25 26.07
N ALA A 241 -23.40 -10.93 25.86
CA ALA A 241 -22.93 -10.36 24.59
C ALA A 241 -21.48 -10.76 24.26
N MET A 242 -20.68 -11.19 25.24
CA MET A 242 -19.33 -11.69 25.03
C MET A 242 -19.29 -12.91 24.12
N THR A 243 -20.23 -13.83 24.27
CA THR A 243 -20.28 -15.13 23.60
C THR A 243 -21.41 -15.26 22.60
N ASN A 244 -22.37 -14.32 22.60
CA ASN A 244 -23.56 -14.38 21.76
C ASN A 244 -23.72 -13.15 20.88
N GLU A 245 -23.38 -13.27 19.60
CA GLU A 245 -23.48 -12.20 18.58
C GLU A 245 -24.90 -11.66 18.39
N ASN A 246 -25.95 -12.35 18.88
CA ASN A 246 -27.34 -11.87 18.85
C ASN A 246 -27.55 -10.62 19.72
N TYR A 247 -26.65 -10.34 20.65
CA TYR A 247 -26.63 -9.09 21.42
C TYR A 247 -25.85 -7.96 20.74
N TRP A 248 -25.19 -8.20 19.62
CA TRP A 248 -24.39 -7.17 18.92
C TRP A 248 -25.26 -6.24 18.07
N TYR A 249 -26.41 -5.84 18.63
CA TYR A 249 -27.34 -4.88 18.03
C TYR A 249 -27.63 -3.77 19.00
N LEU A 250 -27.83 -2.55 18.49
CA LEU A 250 -28.02 -1.36 19.31
C LEU A 250 -29.16 -1.48 20.31
N ASN A 251 -30.24 -2.21 19.98
CA ASN A 251 -31.40 -2.36 20.84
C ASN A 251 -31.14 -3.13 22.15
N ALA A 252 -30.05 -3.88 22.25
CA ALA A 252 -29.70 -4.63 23.46
C ALA A 252 -28.93 -3.77 24.49
N GLY A 253 -28.43 -2.58 24.09
CA GLY A 253 -27.70 -1.67 24.97
C GLY A 253 -28.56 -0.59 25.59
N ASP A 254 -28.01 0.09 26.61
CA ASP A 254 -28.66 1.19 27.33
C ASP A 254 -28.96 2.36 26.39
N VAL A 255 -30.23 2.68 26.21
CA VAL A 255 -30.70 3.74 25.33
C VAL A 255 -30.19 5.14 25.73
N MET A 256 -29.91 5.35 27.00
CA MET A 256 -29.39 6.63 27.53
C MET A 256 -27.92 6.88 27.08
N THR A 257 -27.25 5.86 26.60
CA THR A 257 -25.86 5.97 26.11
C THR A 257 -25.78 6.09 24.59
N SER A 258 -26.89 6.32 23.90
CA SER A 258 -26.96 6.40 22.45
C SER A 258 -26.09 7.53 21.90
N ALA A 259 -25.23 7.20 20.95
CA ALA A 259 -24.47 8.15 20.16
C ALA A 259 -24.59 7.77 18.68
N ASN A 260 -24.90 8.74 17.82
CA ASN A 260 -25.09 8.52 16.42
C ASN A 260 -24.23 9.51 15.60
N SER A 261 -23.76 9.07 14.47
CA SER A 261 -23.10 9.89 13.46
C SER A 261 -23.56 9.43 12.09
N GLY A 262 -23.79 10.35 11.19
CA GLY A 262 -24.18 10.03 9.83
C GLY A 262 -24.01 11.24 8.93
N GLY A 263 -23.83 10.97 7.65
CA GLY A 263 -23.65 12.02 6.66
C GLY A 263 -23.38 11.46 5.26
N ALA A 264 -23.10 12.35 4.36
CA ALA A 264 -22.64 12.04 3.03
C ALA A 264 -21.42 12.90 2.71
N ASN A 265 -20.46 12.29 2.01
CA ASN A 265 -19.40 13.10 1.40
C ASN A 265 -20.01 13.96 0.28
N PRO A 266 -19.46 15.15 0.05
CA PRO A 266 -19.83 15.91 -1.12
C PRO A 266 -19.67 15.09 -2.39
N ARG A 267 -20.63 15.22 -3.30
CA ARG A 267 -20.63 14.48 -4.57
C ARG A 267 -19.44 14.90 -5.42
N HIS A 268 -18.67 13.91 -5.84
CA HIS A 268 -17.58 14.09 -6.77
C HIS A 268 -18.05 13.80 -8.19
N SER A 269 -17.70 14.64 -9.16
CA SER A 269 -18.09 14.48 -10.56
C SER A 269 -16.95 14.86 -11.47
N MET A 270 -16.75 14.07 -12.53
CA MET A 270 -15.80 14.35 -13.60
C MET A 270 -16.47 14.36 -14.94
N PHE A 271 -15.95 15.21 -15.84
CA PHE A 271 -16.32 15.20 -17.25
C PHE A 271 -15.08 15.42 -18.12
N SER A 272 -14.91 14.59 -19.14
CA SER A 272 -13.71 14.55 -19.95
C SER A 272 -14.00 14.49 -21.44
N TYR A 273 -13.13 15.14 -22.23
CA TYR A 273 -13.02 14.97 -23.66
C TYR A 273 -11.65 14.40 -23.99
N PHE A 274 -11.57 13.48 -24.93
CA PHE A 274 -10.28 12.94 -25.35
C PHE A 274 -10.25 12.59 -26.84
N ALA A 275 -9.06 12.70 -27.40
CA ALA A 275 -8.77 12.32 -28.77
C ALA A 275 -7.46 11.55 -28.84
N ARG A 276 -7.39 10.58 -29.73
CA ARG A 276 -6.20 9.80 -30.03
C ARG A 276 -6.05 9.63 -31.54
N LEU A 277 -4.87 9.96 -32.03
CA LEU A 277 -4.45 9.68 -33.41
C LEU A 277 -3.30 8.68 -33.36
N SER A 278 -3.45 7.52 -34.00
CA SER A 278 -2.39 6.54 -34.15
C SER A 278 -2.10 6.32 -35.64
N TYR A 279 -0.83 6.30 -35.99
CA TYR A 279 -0.37 6.11 -37.36
C TYR A 279 0.76 5.10 -37.42
N ASN A 280 0.72 4.22 -38.39
CA ASN A 280 1.73 3.22 -38.68
C ASN A 280 2.03 3.19 -40.18
N TYR A 281 3.30 3.30 -40.54
CA TYR A 281 3.79 3.15 -41.88
C TYR A 281 4.67 1.92 -42.04
N ALA A 282 4.24 0.97 -42.85
CA ALA A 282 4.97 -0.26 -43.21
C ALA A 282 5.52 -1.06 -42.03
N GLU A 283 4.89 -0.94 -40.84
CA GLU A 283 5.38 -1.47 -39.56
C GLU A 283 6.81 -0.99 -39.19
N LYS A 284 7.29 0.08 -39.83
CA LYS A 284 8.58 0.72 -39.58
C LYS A 284 8.47 1.90 -38.66
N TYR A 285 7.59 2.83 -39.00
CA TYR A 285 7.40 4.08 -38.22
C TYR A 285 6.03 4.12 -37.63
N MET A 286 5.98 4.31 -36.33
CA MET A 286 4.76 4.37 -35.55
C MET A 286 4.73 5.71 -34.81
N ALA A 287 3.58 6.37 -34.83
CA ALA A 287 3.35 7.60 -34.08
C ALA A 287 1.97 7.57 -33.44
N GLU A 288 1.88 8.03 -32.21
CA GLU A 288 0.61 8.24 -31.55
C GLU A 288 0.60 9.59 -30.82
N VAL A 289 -0.50 10.30 -30.95
CA VAL A 289 -0.78 11.55 -30.24
C VAL A 289 -2.08 11.39 -29.48
N VAL A 290 -2.06 11.72 -28.20
CA VAL A 290 -3.22 11.69 -27.32
C VAL A 290 -3.39 13.09 -26.71
N VAL A 291 -4.61 13.56 -26.66
CA VAL A 291 -4.96 14.77 -25.90
C VAL A 291 -6.20 14.46 -25.07
N ARG A 292 -6.12 14.72 -23.77
CA ARG A 292 -7.24 14.58 -22.85
C ARG A 292 -7.46 15.88 -22.08
N ARG A 293 -8.71 16.33 -22.02
CA ARG A 293 -9.13 17.49 -21.22
C ARG A 293 -10.12 17.01 -20.18
N ASP A 294 -9.73 17.05 -18.91
CA ASP A 294 -10.50 16.60 -17.78
C ASP A 294 -11.00 17.76 -16.93
N GLY A 295 -12.25 17.68 -16.51
CA GLY A 295 -12.88 18.63 -15.60
C GLY A 295 -13.34 17.91 -14.32
N SER A 296 -13.00 18.47 -13.16
CA SER A 296 -13.33 17.91 -11.84
C SER A 296 -14.08 18.92 -10.97
N SER A 297 -15.06 18.41 -10.22
CA SER A 297 -15.78 19.21 -9.21
C SER A 297 -14.93 19.55 -7.98
N ASN A 298 -13.74 18.93 -7.82
CA ASN A 298 -12.84 19.20 -6.70
C ASN A 298 -12.17 20.57 -6.80
N PHE A 299 -12.16 21.17 -8.00
CA PHE A 299 -11.52 22.46 -8.26
C PHE A 299 -12.54 23.58 -8.52
N GLY A 300 -12.16 24.81 -8.15
CA GLY A 300 -12.92 25.99 -8.42
C GLY A 300 -13.09 26.30 -9.93
N PRO A 301 -13.97 27.25 -10.30
CA PRO A 301 -14.32 27.50 -11.71
C PRO A 301 -13.11 27.79 -12.61
N ASN A 302 -12.09 28.48 -12.08
CA ASN A 302 -10.91 28.90 -12.86
C ASN A 302 -9.97 27.73 -13.21
N ASN A 303 -9.89 26.68 -12.34
CA ASN A 303 -8.97 25.57 -12.47
C ASN A 303 -9.67 24.20 -12.62
N ARG A 304 -10.98 24.25 -12.90
CA ARG A 304 -11.81 23.03 -13.03
C ARG A 304 -11.30 22.10 -14.12
N TYR A 305 -10.89 22.66 -15.26
CA TYR A 305 -10.41 21.88 -16.40
C TYR A 305 -8.90 21.98 -16.55
N ALA A 306 -8.27 20.83 -16.82
CA ALA A 306 -6.88 20.75 -17.24
C ALA A 306 -6.73 19.88 -18.50
N THR A 307 -5.68 20.13 -19.28
CA THR A 307 -5.42 19.42 -20.54
C THR A 307 -4.08 18.66 -20.44
N PHE A 308 -4.12 17.40 -20.79
CA PHE A 308 -3.01 16.44 -20.67
C PHE A 308 -2.68 15.87 -22.04
N PRO A 309 -1.64 16.38 -22.74
CA PRO A 309 -1.16 15.83 -23.98
C PRO A 309 -0.21 14.65 -23.77
N GLY A 310 -0.11 13.79 -24.79
CA GLY A 310 0.88 12.71 -24.86
C GLY A 310 1.27 12.42 -26.29
N VAL A 311 2.54 12.06 -26.50
CA VAL A 311 3.10 11.68 -27.80
C VAL A 311 3.95 10.43 -27.60
N SER A 312 3.82 9.46 -28.49
CA SER A 312 4.74 8.33 -28.58
C SER A 312 5.18 8.08 -30.02
N LEU A 313 6.46 7.71 -30.15
CA LEU A 313 7.08 7.40 -31.43
C LEU A 313 7.76 6.02 -31.34
N GLY A 314 7.67 5.26 -32.38
CA GLY A 314 8.33 3.96 -32.53
C GLY A 314 9.01 3.86 -33.90
N TRP A 315 10.25 3.39 -33.89
CA TRP A 315 10.98 3.05 -35.10
C TRP A 315 11.45 1.61 -35.04
N ASN A 316 10.88 0.80 -35.89
CA ASN A 316 11.32 -0.59 -36.06
C ASN A 316 12.48 -0.65 -37.05
N VAL A 317 13.68 -0.46 -36.51
CA VAL A 317 14.93 -0.39 -37.27
C VAL A 317 15.18 -1.70 -38.03
N SER A 318 14.77 -2.83 -37.48
CA SER A 318 14.96 -4.15 -38.12
C SER A 318 14.12 -4.34 -39.40
N ASN A 319 13.08 -3.53 -39.61
CA ASN A 319 12.27 -3.56 -40.82
C ASN A 319 12.88 -2.69 -41.96
N GLU A 320 14.03 -2.04 -41.72
CA GLU A 320 14.72 -1.25 -42.73
C GLU A 320 15.53 -2.10 -43.70
N LYS A 321 15.62 -1.64 -44.94
CA LYS A 321 16.36 -2.36 -46.01
C LYS A 321 17.88 -2.51 -45.73
N PHE A 322 18.44 -1.63 -44.91
CA PHE A 322 19.85 -1.68 -44.50
C PHE A 322 20.13 -2.69 -43.38
N TRP A 323 19.08 -3.16 -42.66
CA TRP A 323 19.24 -4.11 -41.58
C TRP A 323 19.53 -5.50 -42.11
N LYS A 324 20.74 -5.96 -41.90
CA LYS A 324 21.20 -7.28 -42.40
C LYS A 324 21.88 -8.12 -41.31
N ILE A 325 21.66 -7.74 -40.03
CA ILE A 325 22.29 -8.42 -38.88
C ILE A 325 21.57 -9.75 -38.67
N LYS A 326 22.30 -10.85 -38.91
CA LYS A 326 21.74 -12.21 -38.68
C LYS A 326 21.47 -12.45 -37.19
N ASN A 327 20.42 -13.20 -36.90
CA ASN A 327 20.00 -13.58 -35.54
C ASN A 327 19.61 -12.41 -34.64
N PHE A 328 19.42 -11.21 -35.17
CA PHE A 328 18.84 -10.07 -34.48
C PHE A 328 17.53 -9.72 -35.21
N ASP A 329 16.42 -10.33 -34.73
CA ASP A 329 15.14 -10.40 -35.45
C ASP A 329 14.37 -9.08 -35.36
N VAL A 330 14.37 -8.44 -34.17
CA VAL A 330 13.69 -7.18 -33.91
C VAL A 330 14.60 -6.23 -33.16
N PHE A 331 14.75 -5.03 -33.71
CA PHE A 331 15.30 -3.88 -32.99
C PHE A 331 14.37 -2.69 -33.19
N LYS A 332 13.62 -2.35 -32.12
CA LYS A 332 12.67 -1.25 -32.12
C LYS A 332 13.08 -0.21 -31.10
N LEU A 333 13.24 1.03 -31.54
CA LEU A 333 13.44 2.19 -30.67
C LEU A 333 12.09 2.82 -30.33
N ARG A 334 11.94 3.25 -29.08
CA ARG A 334 10.73 3.89 -28.56
C ARG A 334 11.06 5.20 -27.87
N PHE A 335 10.20 6.17 -28.08
CA PHE A 335 10.19 7.44 -27.37
C PHE A 335 8.76 7.74 -26.95
N SER A 336 8.56 8.20 -25.72
CA SER A 336 7.28 8.76 -25.31
C SER A 336 7.46 9.91 -24.33
N TRP A 337 6.55 10.86 -24.45
CA TRP A 337 6.36 11.96 -23.53
C TRP A 337 4.88 12.15 -23.31
N GLY A 338 4.47 12.41 -22.06
CA GLY A 338 3.08 12.65 -21.75
C GLY A 338 2.88 13.27 -20.38
N GLN A 339 1.71 13.85 -20.21
CA GLN A 339 1.24 14.46 -18.96
C GLN A 339 -0.01 13.76 -18.45
N ASN A 340 -0.10 13.60 -17.11
CA ASN A 340 -1.28 13.13 -16.40
C ASN A 340 -1.61 14.08 -15.26
N GLY A 341 -2.91 14.27 -14.99
CA GLY A 341 -3.40 15.05 -13.86
C GLY A 341 -3.71 14.17 -12.64
N ASN A 342 -3.51 14.73 -11.46
CA ASN A 342 -4.01 14.19 -10.21
C ASN A 342 -4.90 15.25 -9.52
N GLU A 343 -6.07 14.80 -9.05
CA GLU A 343 -7.09 15.63 -8.42
C GLU A 343 -7.45 15.16 -6.99
N ARG A 344 -6.67 14.28 -6.40
CA ARG A 344 -6.97 13.66 -5.10
C ARG A 344 -6.84 14.65 -3.96
N ILE A 345 -7.84 15.54 -3.86
CA ILE A 345 -8.07 16.44 -2.73
C ILE A 345 -9.50 16.25 -2.23
N SER A 346 -9.77 16.69 -1.01
CA SER A 346 -11.13 16.67 -0.49
C SER A 346 -12.05 17.53 -1.37
N PRO A 347 -13.26 17.06 -1.67
CA PRO A 347 -14.23 17.86 -2.43
C PRO A 347 -14.43 19.23 -1.81
N PHE A 348 -14.61 20.24 -2.66
CA PHE A 348 -14.80 21.65 -2.24
C PHE A 348 -13.65 22.27 -1.46
N SER A 349 -12.42 21.74 -1.57
CA SER A 349 -11.22 22.32 -0.92
C SER A 349 -10.94 23.77 -1.31
N TYR A 350 -11.55 24.25 -2.39
CA TYR A 350 -11.48 25.63 -2.85
C TYR A 350 -12.46 26.58 -2.13
N THR A 351 -13.31 26.07 -1.21
CA THR A 351 -14.27 26.85 -0.41
C THR A 351 -14.00 26.66 1.07
N SER A 352 -14.56 27.58 1.89
CA SER A 352 -14.55 27.39 3.35
C SER A 352 -15.67 26.45 3.77
N ILE A 353 -15.33 25.46 4.58
CA ILE A 353 -16.30 24.58 5.24
C ILE A 353 -16.47 25.09 6.66
N ILE A 354 -17.70 25.34 7.07
CA ILE A 354 -18.01 25.72 8.43
C ILE A 354 -18.08 24.44 9.28
N GLY A 355 -17.17 24.34 10.25
CA GLY A 355 -17.18 23.29 11.26
C GLY A 355 -18.02 23.70 12.47
N ASN A 356 -18.67 22.71 13.08
CA ASN A 356 -19.36 22.86 14.37
C ASN A 356 -18.45 22.39 15.51
N ASN A 357 -18.85 22.62 16.76
CA ASN A 357 -18.10 22.26 17.97
C ASN A 357 -16.88 23.18 18.27
N TYR A 358 -16.88 24.41 17.78
CA TYR A 358 -15.99 25.47 18.28
C TYR A 358 -16.59 26.04 19.56
N ASN A 359 -16.49 25.26 20.64
CA ASN A 359 -17.15 25.56 21.92
C ASN A 359 -16.43 26.67 22.66
N TYR A 360 -17.17 27.57 23.25
CA TYR A 360 -16.69 28.61 24.15
C TYR A 360 -17.46 28.59 25.45
N THR A 361 -16.82 28.92 26.56
CA THR A 361 -17.46 28.95 27.87
C THR A 361 -17.85 30.39 28.21
N PHE A 362 -19.16 30.63 28.36
CA PHE A 362 -19.70 31.86 28.88
C PHE A 362 -20.18 31.60 30.32
N GLY A 363 -19.47 32.17 31.32
CA GLY A 363 -19.70 31.83 32.72
C GLY A 363 -19.43 30.34 32.98
N ASN A 364 -20.44 29.61 33.46
CA ASN A 364 -20.36 28.16 33.74
C ASN A 364 -21.01 27.29 32.64
N ALA A 365 -21.43 27.88 31.51
CA ALA A 365 -22.10 27.15 30.43
C ALA A 365 -21.21 27.06 29.18
N ILE A 366 -21.12 25.84 28.64
CA ILE A 366 -20.47 25.61 27.33
C ILE A 366 -21.47 25.97 26.24
N THR A 367 -21.13 26.96 25.41
CA THR A 367 -21.91 27.34 24.24
C THR A 367 -21.24 26.77 22.97
N VAL A 368 -22.05 26.03 22.20
CA VAL A 368 -21.59 25.45 20.94
C VAL A 368 -21.50 26.56 19.89
N GLY A 369 -20.33 26.71 19.29
CA GLY A 369 -20.06 27.67 18.22
C GLY A 369 -19.74 26.98 16.87
N SER A 370 -19.75 27.78 15.82
CA SER A 370 -19.35 27.36 14.48
C SER A 370 -18.33 28.34 13.92
N ALA A 371 -17.32 27.82 13.24
CA ALA A 371 -16.26 28.62 12.64
C ALA A 371 -15.76 27.98 11.32
N PRO A 372 -15.09 28.74 10.45
CA PRO A 372 -14.39 28.17 9.29
C PRO A 372 -13.35 27.13 9.74
N ASN A 373 -13.47 25.89 9.26
CA ASN A 373 -12.62 24.78 9.67
C ASN A 373 -11.25 24.82 8.99
N ASN A 374 -11.17 25.36 7.78
CA ASN A 374 -9.97 25.40 6.96
C ASN A 374 -9.79 26.75 6.24
N LEU A 375 -8.55 27.05 5.92
CA LEU A 375 -8.24 28.19 5.05
C LEU A 375 -8.78 27.94 3.63
N VAL A 376 -9.20 29.01 2.96
CA VAL A 376 -9.70 28.94 1.58
C VAL A 376 -8.55 29.17 0.59
N ILE A 377 -8.44 28.30 -0.42
CA ILE A 377 -7.53 28.47 -1.55
C ILE A 377 -8.35 28.35 -2.85
N PRO A 378 -8.93 29.44 -3.35
CA PRO A 378 -9.80 29.40 -4.53
C PRO A 378 -9.07 28.92 -5.80
N ASP A 379 -7.77 29.17 -5.87
CA ASP A 379 -6.93 28.90 -7.04
C ASP A 379 -6.17 27.56 -6.98
N VAL A 380 -6.56 26.66 -6.09
CA VAL A 380 -6.01 25.29 -6.09
C VAL A 380 -6.28 24.64 -7.46
N LYS A 381 -5.24 24.01 -8.04
CA LYS A 381 -5.26 23.42 -9.38
C LYS A 381 -4.79 21.98 -9.40
N TRP A 382 -4.94 21.34 -10.54
CA TRP A 382 -4.45 19.99 -10.78
C TRP A 382 -2.94 19.85 -10.50
N GLU A 383 -2.56 18.79 -9.80
CA GLU A 383 -1.19 18.32 -9.79
C GLU A 383 -0.89 17.67 -11.13
N THR A 384 0.25 17.97 -11.73
CA THR A 384 0.62 17.45 -13.05
C THR A 384 1.85 16.57 -12.96
N SER A 385 1.73 15.35 -13.46
CA SER A 385 2.85 14.40 -13.64
C SER A 385 3.26 14.39 -15.10
N GLU A 386 4.48 14.74 -15.40
CA GLU A 386 5.10 14.73 -16.72
C GLU A 386 6.14 13.60 -16.78
N GLN A 387 6.08 12.76 -17.81
CA GLN A 387 6.99 11.65 -17.95
C GLN A 387 7.61 11.61 -19.34
N PHE A 388 8.95 11.47 -19.36
CA PHE A 388 9.76 11.10 -20.51
C PHE A 388 10.19 9.65 -20.42
N ASN A 389 10.14 8.95 -21.54
CA ASN A 389 10.61 7.58 -21.63
C ASN A 389 11.33 7.36 -22.97
N VAL A 390 12.50 6.73 -22.93
CA VAL A 390 13.25 6.27 -24.10
C VAL A 390 13.59 4.80 -23.91
N GLY A 391 13.22 3.97 -24.87
CA GLY A 391 13.41 2.53 -24.75
C GLY A 391 13.80 1.84 -26.04
N ALA A 392 14.24 0.61 -25.89
CA ALA A 392 14.57 -0.29 -26.99
C ALA A 392 13.99 -1.69 -26.72
N ASP A 393 13.32 -2.26 -27.73
CA ASP A 393 12.90 -3.66 -27.74
C ASP A 393 13.79 -4.45 -28.69
N MET A 394 14.27 -5.59 -28.22
CA MET A 394 15.22 -6.43 -28.93
C MET A 394 14.73 -7.88 -28.90
N THR A 395 14.85 -8.54 -30.05
CA THR A 395 14.57 -9.98 -30.19
C THR A 395 15.69 -10.64 -30.96
N PHE A 396 16.15 -11.77 -30.45
CA PHE A 396 17.27 -12.49 -31.04
C PHE A 396 16.94 -13.98 -31.26
N TYR A 397 17.61 -14.60 -32.25
CA TYR A 397 17.56 -16.05 -32.50
C TYR A 397 16.14 -16.58 -32.68
N ASN A 398 15.35 -15.96 -33.57
CA ASN A 398 13.95 -16.32 -33.88
C ASN A 398 13.04 -16.30 -32.62
N GLY A 399 13.22 -15.28 -31.79
CA GLY A 399 12.38 -15.07 -30.58
C GLY A 399 12.85 -15.85 -29.35
N MET A 400 13.98 -16.55 -29.40
CA MET A 400 14.53 -17.27 -28.24
C MET A 400 14.92 -16.34 -27.13
N ILE A 401 15.50 -15.16 -27.44
CA ILE A 401 15.81 -14.11 -26.47
C ILE A 401 15.02 -12.88 -26.84
N ARG A 402 14.27 -12.34 -25.86
CA ARG A 402 13.60 -11.03 -25.93
C ARG A 402 14.12 -10.17 -24.80
N ALA A 403 14.49 -8.94 -25.11
CA ALA A 403 14.95 -7.98 -24.11
C ALA A 403 14.30 -6.61 -24.35
N SER A 404 14.02 -5.89 -23.29
CA SER A 404 13.66 -4.48 -23.33
C SER A 404 14.53 -3.70 -22.36
N PHE A 405 14.82 -2.49 -22.73
CA PHE A 405 15.52 -1.50 -21.92
C PHE A 405 14.78 -0.19 -22.01
N ASP A 406 14.51 0.45 -20.86
CA ASP A 406 13.86 1.73 -20.78
C ASP A 406 14.58 2.64 -19.79
N TRP A 407 14.81 3.88 -20.18
CA TRP A 407 15.15 4.97 -19.28
C TRP A 407 13.95 5.90 -19.16
N PHE A 408 13.62 6.29 -17.93
CA PHE A 408 12.51 7.21 -17.69
C PHE A 408 12.89 8.33 -16.74
N LYS A 409 12.18 9.45 -16.90
CA LYS A 409 12.17 10.55 -15.95
C LYS A 409 10.73 11.04 -15.80
N LYS A 410 10.20 10.90 -14.58
CA LYS A 410 8.87 11.38 -14.18
C LYS A 410 9.02 12.55 -13.23
N SER A 411 8.46 13.70 -13.58
CA SER A 411 8.42 14.91 -12.76
C SER A 411 7.00 15.20 -12.35
N THR A 412 6.71 15.17 -11.05
CA THR A 412 5.43 15.60 -10.50
C THR A 412 5.56 17.05 -10.08
N LYS A 413 4.79 17.91 -10.69
CA LYS A 413 4.77 19.36 -10.49
C LYS A 413 3.49 19.78 -9.79
N ASP A 414 3.56 20.87 -9.05
CA ASP A 414 2.38 21.40 -8.33
C ASP A 414 1.76 20.36 -7.37
N LEU A 415 2.60 19.64 -6.65
CA LEU A 415 2.19 18.58 -5.71
C LEU A 415 1.11 19.08 -4.75
N LEU A 416 0.01 18.37 -4.67
CA LEU A 416 -1.12 18.69 -3.81
C LEU A 416 -0.91 18.10 -2.41
N PHE A 417 -0.60 18.93 -1.45
CA PHE A 417 -0.51 18.51 -0.05
C PHE A 417 -0.94 19.63 0.93
N GLN A 418 -1.19 19.24 2.18
CA GLN A 418 -1.53 20.15 3.26
C GLN A 418 -0.26 20.46 4.06
N PRO A 419 0.31 21.67 3.95
CA PRO A 419 1.48 22.04 4.72
C PRO A 419 1.14 22.17 6.21
N THR A 420 2.12 22.00 7.08
CA THR A 420 1.94 22.33 8.49
C THR A 420 1.65 23.83 8.63
N VAL A 421 0.64 24.19 9.42
CA VAL A 421 0.30 25.58 9.77
C VAL A 421 0.57 25.83 11.25
N GLU A 422 0.92 27.05 11.59
CA GLU A 422 1.11 27.45 12.97
C GLU A 422 -0.19 27.32 13.77
N ALA A 423 -0.14 26.69 14.93
CA ALA A 423 -1.31 26.45 15.79
C ALA A 423 -2.06 27.73 16.19
N ILE A 424 -1.37 28.85 16.25
CA ILE A 424 -1.95 30.17 16.56
C ILE A 424 -3.03 30.61 15.56
N ARG A 425 -3.04 30.05 14.34
CA ARG A 425 -4.03 30.39 13.32
C ARG A 425 -5.40 29.80 13.60
N GLY A 426 -5.48 28.76 14.44
CA GLY A 426 -6.76 28.12 14.81
C GLY A 426 -7.51 27.39 13.71
N ASN A 427 -6.94 27.29 12.50
CA ASN A 427 -7.55 26.65 11.34
C ASN A 427 -6.68 25.49 10.85
N ASN A 428 -7.30 24.48 10.25
CA ASN A 428 -6.57 23.44 9.54
C ASN A 428 -5.93 23.98 8.26
N ALA A 429 -4.83 23.35 7.85
CA ALA A 429 -4.20 23.65 6.58
C ALA A 429 -5.14 23.34 5.41
N ALA A 430 -5.13 24.19 4.40
CA ALA A 430 -5.76 23.89 3.12
C ALA A 430 -4.80 23.16 2.18
N PHE A 431 -5.34 22.39 1.23
CA PHE A 431 -4.55 21.85 0.12
C PHE A 431 -3.96 22.99 -0.72
N ARG A 432 -2.69 22.88 -1.03
CA ARG A 432 -1.96 23.82 -1.88
C ARG A 432 -1.10 23.05 -2.89
N ASN A 433 -0.86 23.69 -4.01
CA ASN A 433 0.10 23.23 -5.01
C ASN A 433 1.51 23.67 -4.60
N LEU A 434 2.20 22.86 -3.84
CA LEU A 434 3.46 23.24 -3.20
C LEU A 434 4.50 22.14 -3.38
N GLY A 435 5.23 22.13 -4.43
CA GLY A 435 6.36 21.24 -4.52
C GLY A 435 6.47 20.48 -5.83
N ASN A 436 7.67 20.03 -6.09
CA ASN A 436 8.01 19.21 -7.25
C ASN A 436 8.86 18.04 -6.82
N ILE A 437 8.53 16.85 -7.34
CA ILE A 437 9.26 15.61 -7.07
C ILE A 437 9.67 15.01 -8.41
N THR A 438 10.90 14.51 -8.47
CA THR A 438 11.40 13.79 -9.64
C THR A 438 11.71 12.34 -9.28
N ASN A 439 11.24 11.42 -10.11
CA ASN A 439 11.59 10.02 -10.12
C ASN A 439 12.25 9.70 -11.46
N GLN A 440 13.46 9.18 -11.44
CA GLN A 440 14.16 8.79 -12.66
C GLN A 440 14.87 7.46 -12.47
N GLY A 441 14.98 6.71 -13.57
CA GLY A 441 15.57 5.40 -13.46
C GLY A 441 15.72 4.67 -14.77
N VAL A 442 16.10 3.42 -14.64
CA VAL A 442 16.21 2.49 -15.75
C VAL A 442 15.46 1.20 -15.43
N GLU A 443 14.85 0.62 -16.42
CA GLU A 443 14.15 -0.65 -16.34
C GLU A 443 14.68 -1.58 -17.40
N MET A 444 14.88 -2.84 -17.05
CA MET A 444 15.37 -3.89 -17.93
C MET A 444 14.52 -5.12 -17.75
N GLN A 445 14.18 -5.76 -18.84
CA GLN A 445 13.55 -7.07 -18.85
C GLN A 445 14.23 -7.95 -19.91
N MET A 446 14.42 -9.22 -19.56
CA MET A 446 14.94 -10.22 -20.49
C MET A 446 14.16 -11.52 -20.31
N THR A 447 13.73 -12.10 -21.42
CA THR A 447 13.09 -13.43 -21.45
C THR A 447 13.89 -14.32 -22.40
N PHE A 448 14.23 -15.50 -21.91
CA PHE A 448 14.87 -16.57 -22.66
C PHE A 448 13.95 -17.78 -22.69
N ASN A 449 13.62 -18.27 -23.90
CA ASN A 449 12.82 -19.47 -24.12
C ASN A 449 13.59 -20.43 -25.01
N LYS A 450 13.72 -21.66 -24.58
CA LYS A 450 14.39 -22.68 -25.38
C LYS A 450 13.76 -24.05 -25.20
N ASN A 451 13.50 -24.69 -26.33
CA ASN A 451 13.12 -26.08 -26.35
C ASN A 451 14.39 -26.91 -26.58
N TRP A 452 14.68 -27.79 -25.64
CA TRP A 452 15.78 -28.73 -25.71
C TRP A 452 15.23 -30.15 -25.63
N ASN A 453 15.13 -30.80 -26.82
CA ASN A 453 14.42 -32.09 -26.95
C ASN A 453 12.96 -31.98 -26.41
N GLU A 454 12.66 -32.69 -25.33
CA GLU A 454 11.35 -32.73 -24.71
C GLU A 454 11.18 -31.73 -23.53
N ILE A 455 12.23 -30.95 -23.24
CA ILE A 455 12.21 -29.99 -22.13
C ILE A 455 12.08 -28.59 -22.70
N ASN A 456 11.08 -27.85 -22.24
CA ASN A 456 10.91 -26.44 -22.54
C ASN A 456 11.38 -25.61 -21.33
N PHE A 457 12.36 -24.74 -21.53
CA PHE A 457 12.84 -23.82 -20.51
C PHE A 457 12.36 -22.41 -20.81
N SER A 458 11.92 -21.73 -19.76
CA SER A 458 11.57 -20.30 -19.78
C SER A 458 12.27 -19.60 -18.61
N ILE A 459 13.06 -18.58 -18.91
CA ILE A 459 13.69 -17.72 -17.90
C ILE A 459 13.29 -16.29 -18.19
N SER A 460 12.63 -15.62 -17.25
CA SER A 460 12.29 -14.20 -17.39
C SER A 460 12.84 -13.43 -16.20
N ALA A 461 13.71 -12.47 -16.47
CA ALA A 461 14.32 -11.60 -15.46
C ALA A 461 13.93 -10.14 -15.71
N ASN A 462 13.69 -9.39 -14.65
CA ASN A 462 13.54 -7.94 -14.71
C ASN A 462 14.33 -7.27 -13.57
N ALA A 463 14.78 -6.05 -13.84
CA ALA A 463 15.42 -5.21 -12.84
C ALA A 463 15.05 -3.74 -13.10
N SER A 464 14.82 -2.98 -12.03
CA SER A 464 14.57 -1.54 -12.10
C SER A 464 15.44 -0.82 -11.08
N TYR A 465 16.05 0.26 -11.51
CA TYR A 465 16.76 1.22 -10.64
C TYR A 465 15.97 2.51 -10.58
N LEU A 466 15.75 3.02 -9.37
CA LEU A 466 14.99 4.24 -9.12
C LEU A 466 15.79 5.22 -8.25
N LYS A 467 15.83 6.48 -8.66
CA LYS A 467 16.22 7.63 -7.84
C LYS A 467 15.01 8.55 -7.66
N ASN A 468 14.58 8.73 -6.41
CA ASN A 468 13.56 9.71 -6.01
C ASN A 468 14.23 10.94 -5.42
N GLU A 469 13.72 12.15 -5.75
CA GLU A 469 14.28 13.41 -5.25
C GLU A 469 13.18 14.49 -5.17
N VAL A 470 13.09 15.15 -4.03
CA VAL A 470 12.29 16.37 -3.86
C VAL A 470 13.07 17.54 -4.45
N VAL A 471 12.57 18.11 -5.56
CA VAL A 471 13.24 19.19 -6.28
C VAL A 471 12.90 20.56 -5.70
N LYS A 472 11.67 20.69 -5.17
CA LYS A 472 11.17 21.93 -4.58
C LYS A 472 10.07 21.62 -3.57
N ILE A 473 10.07 22.37 -2.47
CA ILE A 473 8.99 22.43 -1.52
C ILE A 473 8.63 23.90 -1.25
N GLY A 474 7.37 24.26 -1.50
CA GLY A 474 6.95 25.67 -1.50
C GLY A 474 6.36 26.17 -0.18
N ASN A 475 6.60 25.50 0.94
CA ASN A 475 6.19 25.99 2.25
C ASN A 475 7.24 26.92 2.88
N ALA A 476 6.82 27.71 3.88
CA ALA A 476 7.70 28.72 4.50
C ALA A 476 8.93 28.12 5.21
N ASN A 477 8.81 26.88 5.71
CA ASN A 477 9.89 26.23 6.45
C ASN A 477 10.87 25.50 5.54
N GLY A 478 10.59 25.32 4.24
CA GLY A 478 11.43 24.55 3.31
C GLY A 478 11.39 23.03 3.52
N TYR A 479 10.57 22.53 4.46
CA TYR A 479 10.42 21.11 4.73
C TYR A 479 9.05 20.76 5.33
N THR A 480 8.71 19.47 5.32
CA THR A 480 7.56 18.91 6.04
C THR A 480 7.98 17.63 6.75
N ASP A 481 7.76 17.57 8.06
CA ASP A 481 8.03 16.40 8.88
C ASP A 481 6.84 15.41 8.87
N GLY A 482 7.15 14.11 8.97
CA GLY A 482 6.18 13.03 9.02
C GLY A 482 6.70 11.81 9.75
N GLY A 483 5.97 10.69 9.64
CA GLY A 483 6.37 9.43 10.24
C GLY A 483 6.63 9.51 11.74
N ARG A 484 5.69 9.05 12.57
CA ARG A 484 5.80 9.17 14.02
C ARG A 484 6.51 7.97 14.63
N TRP A 485 7.42 8.25 15.53
CA TRP A 485 8.03 7.31 16.45
C TRP A 485 7.47 7.54 17.85
N ARG A 486 7.07 6.48 18.54
CA ARG A 486 6.49 6.55 19.91
C ARG A 486 5.40 7.62 20.04
N THR A 487 4.54 7.73 19.03
CA THR A 487 3.39 8.65 18.96
C THR A 487 3.68 10.14 18.85
N SER A 488 4.86 10.63 19.24
CA SER A 488 5.11 12.06 19.40
C SER A 488 6.25 12.64 18.57
N VAL A 489 7.26 11.84 18.21
CA VAL A 489 8.47 12.32 17.53
C VAL A 489 8.42 11.99 16.05
N ASN A 490 8.56 13.00 15.18
CA ASN A 490 8.68 12.76 13.74
C ASN A 490 10.09 12.28 13.40
N VAL A 491 10.17 11.20 12.59
CA VAL A 491 11.43 10.56 12.19
C VAL A 491 11.71 10.62 10.70
N THR A 492 10.75 11.11 9.92
CA THR A 492 10.92 11.29 8.47
C THR A 492 10.72 12.76 8.08
N ARG A 493 11.29 13.14 6.96
CA ARG A 493 11.17 14.50 6.43
C ARG A 493 11.08 14.49 4.91
N MET A 494 10.33 15.41 4.35
CA MET A 494 10.34 15.81 2.95
C MET A 494 11.02 17.19 2.86
N GLU A 495 12.14 17.28 2.15
CA GLU A 495 13.00 18.46 2.04
C GLU A 495 13.70 18.49 0.68
N GLU A 496 14.03 19.68 0.16
CA GLU A 496 14.71 19.84 -1.12
C GLU A 496 16.08 19.14 -1.15
N GLY A 497 16.40 18.48 -2.26
CA GLY A 497 17.65 17.76 -2.47
C GLY A 497 17.68 16.34 -1.89
N HIS A 498 16.68 15.94 -1.12
CA HIS A 498 16.58 14.64 -0.48
C HIS A 498 15.49 13.75 -1.12
N ALA A 499 15.53 12.45 -0.83
CA ALA A 499 14.43 11.57 -1.16
C ALA A 499 13.19 11.90 -0.33
N MET A 500 12.01 11.75 -0.91
CA MET A 500 10.75 11.99 -0.19
C MET A 500 10.62 11.06 1.03
N GLY A 501 10.43 11.65 2.21
CA GLY A 501 10.28 10.88 3.45
C GLY A 501 11.57 10.18 3.90
N TYR A 502 12.73 10.79 3.66
CA TYR A 502 13.98 10.28 4.20
C TYR A 502 13.97 10.27 5.74
N PHE A 503 14.73 9.35 6.35
CA PHE A 503 14.84 9.24 7.81
C PHE A 503 15.78 10.30 8.33
N ARG A 504 15.21 11.29 9.07
CA ARG A 504 15.95 12.36 9.73
C ARG A 504 16.20 11.99 11.18
N LEU A 505 17.41 11.49 11.48
CA LEU A 505 17.76 10.86 12.75
C LEU A 505 19.07 11.40 13.31
N TYR A 506 19.26 11.21 14.62
CA TYR A 506 20.58 11.35 15.21
C TYR A 506 21.50 10.23 14.72
N LYS A 507 22.70 10.61 14.29
CA LYS A 507 23.70 9.64 13.87
C LYS A 507 24.65 9.31 15.01
N ASN A 508 24.83 8.02 15.27
CA ASN A 508 25.79 7.58 16.25
C ASN A 508 27.15 7.29 15.60
N LEU A 509 28.24 7.74 16.23
CA LEU A 509 29.61 7.56 15.78
C LEU A 509 30.31 6.39 16.48
N GLY A 510 29.62 5.70 17.39
CA GLY A 510 30.15 4.63 18.22
C GLY A 510 29.78 4.80 19.69
N ILE A 511 30.52 4.16 20.55
CA ILE A 511 30.29 4.10 21.99
C ILE A 511 31.54 4.60 22.71
N PHE A 512 31.39 5.55 23.63
CA PHE A 512 32.48 6.01 24.50
C PHE A 512 33.05 4.84 25.30
N GLN A 513 34.34 4.58 25.18
CA GLN A 513 34.98 3.47 25.84
C GLN A 513 35.48 3.86 27.26
N ASN A 514 35.90 5.11 27.44
CA ASN A 514 36.44 5.62 28.70
C ASN A 514 36.19 7.13 28.85
N GLU A 515 36.50 7.65 30.02
CA GLU A 515 36.33 9.08 30.35
C GLU A 515 37.21 9.99 29.49
N GLU A 516 38.42 9.53 29.12
CA GLU A 516 39.32 10.31 28.27
C GLU A 516 38.72 10.62 26.89
N GLN A 517 38.02 9.64 26.28
CA GLN A 517 37.31 9.85 25.02
C GLN A 517 36.22 10.91 25.16
N ILE A 518 35.47 10.93 26.26
CA ILE A 518 34.42 11.92 26.53
C ILE A 518 35.05 13.31 26.62
N GLN A 519 36.11 13.45 27.42
CA GLN A 519 36.83 14.73 27.61
C GLN A 519 37.52 15.23 26.35
N ASN A 520 37.86 14.33 25.40
CA ASN A 520 38.45 14.67 24.11
C ASN A 520 37.43 14.95 23.01
N TYR A 521 36.14 14.61 23.23
CA TYR A 521 35.08 14.93 22.27
C TYR A 521 34.63 16.40 22.46
N LYS A 522 35.36 17.31 21.82
CA LYS A 522 35.25 18.75 22.01
C LYS A 522 34.79 19.47 20.76
N SER A 523 34.03 20.53 20.96
CA SER A 523 33.72 21.53 19.95
C SER A 523 34.96 22.32 19.54
N LYS A 524 34.83 23.12 18.48
CA LYS A 524 35.90 24.05 18.04
C LYS A 524 36.34 25.02 19.11
N ASP A 525 35.47 25.36 20.05
CA ASP A 525 35.72 26.25 21.18
C ASP A 525 36.33 25.54 22.40
N GLY A 526 36.66 24.24 22.24
CA GLY A 526 37.30 23.43 23.29
C GLY A 526 36.37 22.93 24.39
N LYS A 527 35.05 23.15 24.27
CA LYS A 527 34.04 22.61 25.22
C LYS A 527 33.69 21.16 24.88
N VAL A 528 33.53 20.36 25.92
CA VAL A 528 33.07 18.98 25.77
C VAL A 528 31.61 18.98 25.22
N ILE A 529 31.36 18.27 24.12
CA ILE A 529 30.07 18.27 23.42
C ILE A 529 29.00 17.49 24.20
N GLN A 530 29.40 16.38 24.86
CA GLN A 530 28.48 15.53 25.66
C GLN A 530 29.02 15.44 27.11
N PRO A 531 28.92 16.51 27.91
CA PRO A 531 29.50 16.53 29.26
C PRO A 531 28.84 15.59 30.26
N ASP A 532 27.59 15.21 30.03
CA ASP A 532 26.82 14.30 30.90
C ASP A 532 26.93 12.85 30.47
N ALA A 533 27.66 12.54 29.39
CA ALA A 533 27.91 11.19 28.94
C ALA A 533 28.85 10.44 29.91
N VAL A 534 28.71 9.14 29.97
CA VAL A 534 29.63 8.25 30.70
C VAL A 534 30.08 7.12 29.79
N PRO A 535 31.16 6.37 30.12
CA PRO A 535 31.60 5.23 29.34
C PRO A 535 30.45 4.26 29.08
N GLY A 536 30.34 3.80 27.84
CA GLY A 536 29.23 2.97 27.36
C GLY A 536 28.06 3.72 26.72
N ASP A 537 28.03 5.05 26.76
CA ASP A 537 27.05 5.87 26.07
C ASP A 537 27.38 6.08 24.58
N PHE A 538 26.37 6.31 23.73
CA PHE A 538 26.59 6.68 22.34
C PHE A 538 27.30 8.02 22.18
N ILE A 539 28.18 8.08 21.20
CA ILE A 539 28.79 9.30 20.69
C ILE A 539 27.87 9.86 19.61
N TRP A 540 27.13 10.91 19.91
CA TRP A 540 26.23 11.56 18.94
C TRP A 540 27.03 12.49 18.04
N GLN A 541 26.76 12.47 16.74
CA GLN A 541 27.37 13.40 15.79
C GLN A 541 26.82 14.80 15.99
N ASP A 542 27.70 15.76 16.28
CA ASP A 542 27.44 17.22 16.19
C ASP A 542 27.50 17.60 14.70
N THR A 543 26.35 17.62 14.03
CA THR A 543 26.26 17.76 12.57
C THR A 543 26.44 19.22 12.13
N ASN A 544 25.93 20.19 12.91
CA ASN A 544 26.01 21.61 12.63
C ASN A 544 27.31 22.25 13.20
N ASN A 545 28.07 21.50 14.00
CA ASN A 545 29.31 21.95 14.68
C ASN A 545 29.11 23.13 15.64
N ASP A 546 27.96 23.18 16.33
CA ASP A 546 27.67 24.22 17.34
C ASP A 546 28.14 23.85 18.75
N GLY A 547 28.64 22.62 18.94
CA GLY A 547 29.21 22.13 20.21
C GLY A 547 28.14 21.58 21.17
N LYS A 548 26.95 21.28 20.69
CA LYS A 548 25.85 20.71 21.48
C LYS A 548 25.12 19.65 20.66
N ILE A 549 24.48 18.72 21.32
CA ILE A 549 23.61 17.71 20.64
C ILE A 549 22.17 18.12 20.81
N THR A 550 21.57 18.65 19.74
CA THR A 550 20.19 19.18 19.67
C THR A 550 19.41 18.53 18.54
N ASP A 551 18.12 18.88 18.37
CA ASP A 551 17.32 18.38 17.23
C ASP A 551 17.85 18.82 15.85
N GLU A 552 18.70 19.86 15.82
CA GLU A 552 19.36 20.36 14.60
C GLU A 552 20.45 19.42 14.09
N ASP A 553 20.98 18.52 14.95
CA ASP A 553 21.98 17.51 14.58
C ASP A 553 21.41 16.27 13.91
N ARG A 554 20.09 16.17 13.81
CA ARG A 554 19.45 15.10 13.06
C ARG A 554 19.71 15.27 11.57
N THR A 555 20.21 14.22 10.94
CA THR A 555 20.64 14.22 9.53
C THR A 555 19.96 13.13 8.72
N ASP A 556 20.16 13.15 7.40
CA ASP A 556 19.70 12.08 6.49
C ASP A 556 20.48 10.78 6.76
N CYS A 557 19.79 9.78 7.28
CA CYS A 557 20.32 8.43 7.53
C CYS A 557 19.84 7.40 6.50
N GLY A 558 19.22 7.84 5.41
CA GLY A 558 18.70 6.99 4.35
C GLY A 558 17.17 7.10 4.20
N ASN A 559 16.59 6.31 3.31
CA ASN A 559 15.20 6.44 2.95
C ASN A 559 14.51 5.08 2.73
N PRO A 560 13.16 5.02 2.74
CA PRO A 560 12.40 3.78 2.61
C PRO A 560 12.24 3.30 1.15
N TRP A 561 12.76 4.02 0.15
CA TRP A 561 12.55 3.70 -1.25
C TRP A 561 13.66 2.78 -1.76
N PRO A 562 13.33 1.54 -2.21
CA PRO A 562 14.32 0.67 -2.81
C PRO A 562 14.97 1.32 -4.03
N LYS A 563 16.30 1.36 -4.04
CA LYS A 563 17.05 1.79 -5.24
C LYS A 563 16.95 0.75 -6.35
N TRP A 564 16.95 -0.54 -5.98
CA TRP A 564 16.82 -1.65 -6.90
C TRP A 564 15.62 -2.51 -6.55
N THR A 565 14.84 -2.87 -7.56
CA THR A 565 13.85 -3.94 -7.50
C THR A 565 14.13 -4.93 -8.61
N PHE A 566 13.98 -6.23 -8.34
CA PHE A 566 14.23 -7.27 -9.33
C PHE A 566 13.29 -8.45 -9.14
N GLY A 567 13.03 -9.12 -10.24
CA GLY A 567 12.26 -10.35 -10.30
C GLY A 567 12.90 -11.36 -11.24
N LEU A 568 12.79 -12.64 -10.91
CA LEU A 568 13.24 -13.74 -11.72
C LEU A 568 12.20 -14.84 -11.71
N ASN A 569 11.72 -15.22 -12.88
CA ASN A 569 10.82 -16.34 -13.07
C ASN A 569 11.57 -17.43 -13.87
N LEU A 570 11.63 -18.62 -13.28
CA LEU A 570 12.22 -19.82 -13.88
C LEU A 570 11.10 -20.82 -14.12
N GLY A 571 10.89 -21.22 -15.36
CA GLY A 571 9.91 -22.23 -15.76
C GLY A 571 10.59 -23.38 -16.50
N ALA A 572 10.12 -24.58 -16.23
CA ALA A 572 10.50 -25.77 -17.00
C ALA A 572 9.28 -26.68 -17.15
N ASP A 573 9.10 -27.27 -18.32
CA ASP A 573 8.14 -28.36 -18.52
C ASP A 573 8.77 -29.54 -19.24
N TRP A 574 8.42 -30.74 -18.81
CA TRP A 574 8.91 -32.00 -19.32
C TRP A 574 7.86 -33.09 -19.20
N ARG A 575 7.39 -33.64 -20.31
CA ARG A 575 6.46 -34.78 -20.37
C ARG A 575 5.23 -34.64 -19.46
N GLY A 576 4.67 -33.44 -19.37
CA GLY A 576 3.52 -33.13 -18.55
C GLY A 576 3.84 -32.69 -17.11
N ILE A 577 5.08 -32.81 -16.66
CA ILE A 577 5.54 -32.18 -15.40
C ILE A 577 5.93 -30.75 -15.73
N ASP A 578 5.39 -29.79 -14.98
CA ASP A 578 5.76 -28.39 -15.04
C ASP A 578 6.27 -27.90 -13.68
N MET A 579 7.27 -27.03 -13.70
CA MET A 579 7.82 -26.38 -12.51
C MET A 579 7.99 -24.88 -12.76
N THR A 580 7.58 -24.09 -11.79
CA THR A 580 7.79 -22.63 -11.81
C THR A 580 8.38 -22.19 -10.48
N ILE A 581 9.44 -21.36 -10.54
CA ILE A 581 10.03 -20.71 -9.39
C ILE A 581 9.99 -19.20 -9.62
N PHE A 582 9.41 -18.45 -8.71
CA PHE A 582 9.38 -17.01 -8.77
C PHE A 582 10.15 -16.40 -7.60
N LEU A 583 11.17 -15.60 -7.94
CA LEU A 583 11.99 -14.86 -6.98
C LEU A 583 11.73 -13.38 -7.15
N THR A 584 11.68 -12.68 -6.03
CA THR A 584 11.59 -11.21 -5.99
C THR A 584 12.61 -10.65 -5.00
N GLY A 585 13.06 -9.43 -5.23
CA GLY A 585 13.96 -8.79 -4.28
C GLY A 585 13.96 -7.27 -4.43
N LYS A 586 14.37 -6.64 -3.34
CA LYS A 586 14.56 -5.19 -3.24
C LYS A 586 15.88 -4.91 -2.55
N ALA A 587 16.58 -3.85 -2.94
CA ALA A 587 17.86 -3.50 -2.34
C ALA A 587 18.07 -1.99 -2.29
N GLY A 588 18.90 -1.56 -1.31
CA GLY A 588 19.31 -0.19 -1.17
C GLY A 588 18.27 0.72 -0.56
N TYR A 589 17.54 0.26 0.45
CA TYR A 589 16.58 1.05 1.24
C TYR A 589 16.69 0.71 2.72
N LYS A 590 16.10 1.56 3.56
CA LYS A 590 16.11 1.43 5.01
C LYS A 590 14.72 1.22 5.57
N VAL A 591 14.66 0.55 6.71
CA VAL A 591 13.47 0.35 7.53
C VAL A 591 13.75 0.85 8.94
N PHE A 592 12.90 1.74 9.45
CA PHE A 592 12.96 2.20 10.83
C PHE A 592 12.05 1.35 11.70
N SER A 593 12.57 0.76 12.77
CA SER A 593 11.79 -0.11 13.64
C SER A 593 11.25 0.66 14.85
N ASP A 594 9.93 0.65 15.02
CA ASP A 594 9.20 1.08 16.23
C ASP A 594 8.49 -0.10 16.92
N ILE A 595 8.98 -1.33 16.69
CA ILE A 595 8.41 -2.55 17.29
C ILE A 595 8.65 -2.57 18.80
N TYR A 596 9.88 -2.20 19.24
CA TYR A 596 10.25 -2.20 20.64
C TYR A 596 9.91 -0.87 21.30
N ARG A 597 8.94 -0.90 22.20
CA ARG A 597 8.49 0.26 22.96
C ARG A 597 9.32 0.42 24.21
N GLN A 598 10.36 1.20 24.13
CA GLN A 598 11.17 1.57 25.30
C GLN A 598 10.65 2.84 25.98
N GLU A 599 9.34 3.04 25.99
CA GLU A 599 8.68 4.24 26.55
C GLU A 599 8.93 4.40 28.04
N ALA A 600 9.31 3.31 28.69
CA ALA A 600 9.65 3.36 30.09
C ALA A 600 10.77 2.35 30.37
N TYR A 601 11.94 2.86 30.64
CA TYR A 601 13.09 2.07 31.05
C TYR A 601 12.73 1.02 32.09
N GLY A 602 12.93 -0.26 31.77
CA GLY A 602 12.61 -1.39 32.63
C GLY A 602 11.11 -1.74 32.70
N ARG A 603 10.25 -1.24 31.81
CA ARG A 603 8.82 -1.55 31.78
C ARG A 603 8.40 -2.43 30.60
N SER A 604 9.32 -2.79 29.75
CA SER A 604 9.11 -3.71 28.63
C SER A 604 10.29 -4.65 28.47
N ASN A 605 10.05 -5.78 27.79
CA ASN A 605 11.11 -6.71 27.43
C ASN A 605 12.07 -6.07 26.41
N LEU A 606 13.29 -6.53 26.40
CA LEU A 606 14.34 -6.10 25.47
C LEU A 606 14.72 -7.26 24.56
N PRO A 607 15.05 -6.98 23.28
CA PRO A 607 15.59 -8.02 22.40
C PRO A 607 16.88 -8.63 22.94
N SER A 608 17.13 -9.88 22.55
CA SER A 608 18.30 -10.65 23.03
C SER A 608 19.65 -9.99 22.69
N PHE A 609 19.72 -9.17 21.61
CA PHE A 609 20.96 -8.46 21.26
C PHE A 609 21.41 -7.43 22.31
N TYR A 610 20.53 -7.02 23.25
CA TYR A 610 20.91 -6.19 24.39
C TYR A 610 21.77 -6.95 25.42
N LEU A 611 21.86 -8.27 25.33
CA LEU A 611 22.83 -9.05 26.11
C LEU A 611 24.27 -8.70 25.71
N ASP A 612 24.47 -8.29 24.46
CA ASP A 612 25.75 -7.86 23.90
C ASP A 612 26.06 -6.38 24.16
N ARG A 613 25.30 -5.72 25.04
CA ARG A 613 25.50 -4.32 25.40
C ARG A 613 26.89 -4.06 25.95
N TRP A 614 27.34 -2.83 25.83
CA TRP A 614 28.58 -2.40 26.43
C TRP A 614 28.56 -2.61 27.96
N GLN A 615 29.55 -3.29 28.51
CA GLN A 615 29.73 -3.58 29.93
C GLN A 615 31.10 -3.12 30.45
N LYS A 616 32.11 -3.09 29.58
CA LYS A 616 33.48 -2.69 29.90
C LYS A 616 34.19 -2.13 28.69
N GLU A 617 35.30 -1.43 28.94
CA GLU A 617 36.19 -0.95 27.88
C GLU A 617 36.65 -2.09 26.97
N GLY A 618 36.56 -1.84 25.66
CA GLY A 618 36.83 -2.82 24.60
C GLY A 618 35.58 -3.48 24.02
N ASP A 619 34.43 -3.42 24.68
CA ASP A 619 33.16 -3.90 24.11
C ASP A 619 32.69 -2.94 23.02
N ASN A 620 32.52 -3.45 21.80
CA ASN A 620 32.13 -2.62 20.66
C ASN A 620 31.11 -3.34 19.76
N ASN A 621 30.03 -3.80 20.33
CA ASN A 621 28.98 -4.53 19.63
C ASN A 621 27.83 -3.62 19.10
N GLY A 622 28.03 -2.30 19.17
CA GLY A 622 27.06 -1.32 18.66
C GLY A 622 25.82 -1.12 19.55
N VAL A 623 25.78 -1.76 20.73
CA VAL A 623 24.69 -1.62 21.71
C VAL A 623 25.23 -0.88 22.94
N PRO A 624 24.66 0.27 23.31
CA PRO A 624 25.15 1.06 24.42
C PRO A 624 24.84 0.39 25.78
N ARG A 625 25.43 0.92 26.85
CA ARG A 625 25.09 0.50 28.21
C ARG A 625 23.59 0.73 28.51
N LEU A 626 23.01 -0.09 29.34
CA LEU A 626 21.66 0.12 29.87
C LEU A 626 21.68 1.05 31.09
N SER A 627 20.76 1.99 31.12
CA SER A 627 20.57 2.91 32.23
C SER A 627 19.07 3.16 32.45
N SER A 628 18.65 3.15 33.71
CA SER A 628 17.24 3.44 34.08
C SER A 628 16.83 4.90 33.89
N LYS A 629 17.78 5.82 33.75
CA LYS A 629 17.53 7.27 33.59
C LYS A 629 17.86 7.78 32.19
N ASP A 630 18.71 7.05 31.42
CA ASP A 630 19.18 7.39 30.07
C ASP A 630 19.53 8.88 29.84
N PRO A 631 20.44 9.48 30.65
CA PRO A 631 20.71 10.91 30.58
C PRO A 631 21.31 11.34 29.24
N ASN A 632 22.04 10.44 28.56
CA ASN A 632 22.57 10.67 27.22
C ASN A 632 21.54 10.52 26.11
N GLY A 633 20.37 9.90 26.42
CA GLY A 633 19.34 9.60 25.45
C GLY A 633 19.74 8.50 24.46
N ASN A 634 20.49 7.47 24.91
CA ASN A 634 20.90 6.35 24.08
C ASN A 634 19.71 5.67 23.42
N PHE A 635 18.61 5.52 24.18
CA PHE A 635 17.36 4.91 23.73
C PHE A 635 16.22 5.92 23.59
N GLY A 636 16.38 7.13 24.16
CA GLY A 636 15.41 8.21 24.14
C GLY A 636 15.44 9.08 22.89
N LYS A 637 16.52 9.03 22.11
CA LYS A 637 16.66 9.80 20.87
C LYS A 637 16.30 8.96 19.65
N PRO A 638 15.56 9.50 18.66
CA PRO A 638 15.34 8.85 17.39
C PRO A 638 16.65 8.82 16.58
N SER A 639 17.31 7.68 16.57
CA SER A 639 18.65 7.52 16.01
C SER A 639 18.72 6.40 14.97
N ASP A 640 19.85 6.37 14.27
CA ASP A 640 20.19 5.32 13.33
C ASP A 640 20.37 3.93 13.97
N PHE A 641 20.38 3.85 15.30
CA PHE A 641 20.30 2.59 16.06
C PHE A 641 19.03 1.80 15.75
N TYR A 642 17.93 2.47 15.44
CA TYR A 642 16.65 1.87 15.08
C TYR A 642 16.47 1.66 13.57
N LEU A 643 17.52 1.96 12.77
CA LEU A 643 17.46 1.96 11.31
C LEU A 643 18.19 0.73 10.74
N TYR A 644 17.46 -0.14 10.10
CA TYR A 644 17.96 -1.40 9.54
C TYR A 644 18.02 -1.37 8.02
N ASP A 645 18.84 -2.23 7.44
CA ASP A 645 18.83 -2.48 6.00
C ASP A 645 17.61 -3.33 5.64
N GLY A 646 16.76 -2.84 4.74
CA GLY A 646 15.57 -3.54 4.27
C GLY A 646 15.83 -4.46 3.07
N SER A 647 17.07 -4.52 2.57
CA SER A 647 17.40 -5.33 1.40
C SER A 647 17.10 -6.80 1.61
N HIS A 648 16.48 -7.44 0.62
CA HIS A 648 16.09 -8.83 0.71
C HIS A 648 15.96 -9.50 -0.66
N LEU A 649 16.01 -10.83 -0.64
CA LEU A 649 15.65 -11.72 -1.74
C LEU A 649 14.61 -12.73 -1.21
N LYS A 650 13.48 -12.85 -1.89
CA LYS A 650 12.42 -13.81 -1.57
C LYS A 650 12.30 -14.88 -2.64
N ILE A 651 12.15 -16.13 -2.23
CA ILE A 651 11.54 -17.17 -3.06
C ILE A 651 10.03 -17.03 -2.82
N SER A 652 9.39 -16.24 -3.70
CA SER A 652 8.00 -15.82 -3.52
C SER A 652 7.01 -16.93 -3.83
N SER A 653 7.34 -17.81 -4.80
CA SER A 653 6.53 -18.98 -5.11
C SER A 653 7.37 -20.08 -5.73
N LEU A 654 7.08 -21.31 -5.35
CA LEU A 654 7.55 -22.54 -6.00
C LEU A 654 6.33 -23.39 -6.28
N GLU A 655 6.07 -23.72 -7.54
CA GLU A 655 4.97 -24.58 -7.97
C GLU A 655 5.48 -25.73 -8.82
N VAL A 656 4.98 -26.93 -8.56
CA VAL A 656 5.21 -28.14 -9.37
C VAL A 656 3.85 -28.74 -9.73
N GLY A 657 3.62 -28.97 -11.00
CA GLY A 657 2.38 -29.51 -11.52
C GLY A 657 2.59 -30.75 -12.40
N TYR A 658 1.53 -31.54 -12.54
CA TYR A 658 1.48 -32.62 -13.49
C TYR A 658 0.18 -32.57 -14.28
N SER A 659 0.31 -32.46 -15.60
CA SER A 659 -0.79 -32.53 -16.56
C SER A 659 -0.95 -33.96 -17.07
N PHE A 660 -2.11 -34.56 -16.84
CA PHE A 660 -2.36 -35.94 -17.26
C PHE A 660 -2.44 -36.08 -18.80
N PRO A 661 -1.89 -37.15 -19.36
CA PRO A 661 -1.98 -37.41 -20.79
C PRO A 661 -3.44 -37.49 -21.28
N THR A 662 -3.75 -36.85 -22.42
CA THR A 662 -5.07 -36.76 -23.00
C THR A 662 -5.72 -38.16 -23.21
N LYS A 663 -4.93 -39.17 -23.57
CA LYS A 663 -5.43 -40.55 -23.72
C LYS A 663 -6.07 -41.16 -22.47
N LEU A 664 -5.60 -40.73 -21.29
CA LEU A 664 -6.09 -41.21 -20.00
C LEU A 664 -7.38 -40.48 -19.61
N ILE A 665 -7.39 -39.15 -19.76
CA ILE A 665 -8.46 -38.29 -19.28
C ILE A 665 -9.69 -38.25 -20.21
N ASN A 666 -9.51 -38.48 -21.51
CA ASN A 666 -10.66 -38.56 -22.46
C ASN A 666 -11.67 -39.61 -22.07
N LYS A 667 -11.28 -40.70 -21.37
CA LYS A 667 -12.22 -41.69 -20.84
C LYS A 667 -13.14 -41.10 -19.77
N LEU A 668 -12.76 -39.98 -19.14
CA LEU A 668 -13.52 -39.25 -18.13
C LEU A 668 -14.23 -38.03 -18.73
N MET A 669 -14.29 -37.91 -20.06
CA MET A 669 -14.84 -36.73 -20.78
C MET A 669 -14.12 -35.41 -20.41
N LEU A 670 -12.84 -35.49 -20.08
CA LEU A 670 -12.02 -34.32 -19.75
C LEU A 670 -11.08 -33.98 -20.90
N ASN A 671 -10.99 -32.69 -21.23
CA ASN A 671 -10.02 -32.14 -22.20
C ASN A 671 -8.65 -31.90 -21.57
N LYS A 672 -8.63 -31.48 -20.29
CA LYS A 672 -7.42 -31.27 -19.54
C LYS A 672 -7.64 -31.57 -18.06
N ALA A 673 -6.69 -32.25 -17.45
CA ALA A 673 -6.60 -32.42 -15.99
C ALA A 673 -5.18 -32.17 -15.52
N ARG A 674 -5.03 -31.35 -14.49
CA ARG A 674 -3.73 -31.02 -13.88
C ARG A 674 -3.87 -31.01 -12.36
N ILE A 675 -2.91 -31.67 -11.67
CA ILE A 675 -2.72 -31.53 -10.23
C ILE A 675 -1.46 -30.71 -9.99
N TYR A 676 -1.43 -29.94 -8.91
CA TYR A 676 -0.24 -29.17 -8.55
C TYR A 676 -0.08 -29.04 -7.04
N ALA A 677 1.16 -28.85 -6.63
CA ALA A 677 1.55 -28.43 -5.29
C ALA A 677 2.35 -27.14 -5.41
N ALA A 678 2.10 -26.18 -4.53
CA ALA A 678 2.82 -24.91 -4.51
C ALA A 678 3.12 -24.47 -3.08
N ILE A 679 4.19 -23.71 -2.94
CA ILE A 679 4.57 -23.06 -1.69
C ILE A 679 4.77 -21.59 -1.98
N ASP A 680 3.97 -20.73 -1.36
CA ASP A 680 4.15 -19.29 -1.44
C ASP A 680 4.93 -18.78 -0.22
N ASN A 681 5.75 -17.76 -0.42
CA ASN A 681 6.66 -17.19 0.58
C ASN A 681 7.58 -18.26 1.20
N LEU A 682 8.22 -19.08 0.35
CA LEU A 682 9.03 -20.22 0.78
C LEU A 682 10.20 -19.77 1.67
N ALA A 683 10.92 -18.73 1.29
CA ALA A 683 12.06 -18.20 2.05
C ALA A 683 12.30 -16.72 1.76
N THR A 684 12.74 -15.98 2.79
CA THR A 684 13.23 -14.61 2.68
C THR A 684 14.66 -14.54 3.20
N PHE A 685 15.59 -14.09 2.37
CA PHE A 685 16.99 -13.85 2.73
C PHE A 685 17.19 -12.37 2.97
N THR A 686 17.46 -11.97 4.21
CA THR A 686 17.58 -10.55 4.62
C THR A 686 18.42 -10.45 5.88
N SER A 687 19.02 -9.28 6.11
CA SER A 687 19.65 -8.91 7.37
C SER A 687 18.67 -8.21 8.32
N TYR A 688 17.42 -7.95 7.89
CA TYR A 688 16.38 -7.36 8.74
C TYR A 688 16.00 -8.35 9.86
N PRO A 689 16.12 -7.96 11.15
CA PRO A 689 16.04 -8.94 12.25
C PRO A 689 14.61 -9.28 12.69
N PHE A 690 13.59 -8.58 12.15
CA PHE A 690 12.19 -8.79 12.51
C PHE A 690 11.45 -9.66 11.48
N MET A 691 10.11 -9.62 11.47
CA MET A 691 9.30 -10.58 10.72
C MET A 691 9.42 -10.45 9.21
N ASP A 692 9.31 -9.23 8.67
CA ASP A 692 9.33 -9.01 7.22
C ASP A 692 9.91 -7.64 6.89
N PRO A 693 10.91 -7.53 6.00
CA PRO A 693 11.47 -6.25 5.57
C PRO A 693 10.52 -5.42 4.69
N GLU A 694 9.43 -6.01 4.17
CA GLU A 694 8.44 -5.31 3.34
C GLU A 694 7.35 -4.64 4.18
N VAL A 695 7.75 -3.68 4.98
CA VAL A 695 6.91 -3.01 5.97
C VAL A 695 5.79 -2.16 5.35
N GLY A 696 6.03 -1.53 4.18
CA GLY A 696 5.05 -0.68 3.52
C GLY A 696 4.74 0.60 4.29
N ASN A 697 3.47 1.01 4.30
CA ASN A 697 2.94 2.17 5.03
C ASN A 697 1.77 1.74 5.92
N MET A 698 2.01 1.59 7.22
CA MET A 698 0.99 1.21 8.20
C MET A 698 0.11 2.39 8.65
N ALA A 699 0.53 3.63 8.43
CA ALA A 699 -0.20 4.84 8.85
C ALA A 699 -1.25 5.32 7.84
N GLY A 700 -1.70 4.45 6.94
CA GLY A 700 -2.71 4.76 5.93
C GLY A 700 -2.21 5.72 4.85
N ASP A 701 -2.92 6.82 4.62
CA ASP A 701 -2.64 7.73 3.50
C ASP A 701 -1.41 8.65 3.70
N ASN A 702 -0.75 8.61 4.86
CA ASN A 702 0.45 9.42 5.10
C ASN A 702 1.68 8.77 4.49
N ILE A 703 2.02 9.15 3.28
CA ILE A 703 3.19 8.64 2.54
C ILE A 703 4.52 8.85 3.28
N LEU A 704 4.62 9.84 4.14
CA LEU A 704 5.81 10.11 4.96
C LEU A 704 6.00 9.09 6.10
N SER A 705 5.02 8.21 6.35
CA SER A 705 5.15 7.11 7.31
C SER A 705 5.61 5.79 6.67
N THR A 706 5.96 5.81 5.38
CA THR A 706 6.48 4.64 4.66
C THR A 706 7.79 4.17 5.27
N GLY A 707 7.94 2.85 5.44
CA GLY A 707 9.16 2.22 5.94
C GLY A 707 9.35 2.27 7.46
N ILE A 708 8.31 2.63 8.23
CA ILE A 708 8.32 2.52 9.69
C ILE A 708 7.57 1.24 10.09
N ASP A 709 8.26 0.35 10.78
CA ASP A 709 7.71 -0.91 11.27
C ASP A 709 7.15 -0.76 12.69
N TYR A 710 5.82 -0.76 12.80
CA TYR A 710 5.08 -0.73 14.06
C TYR A 710 4.64 -2.14 14.54
N GLY A 711 5.21 -3.22 14.00
CA GLY A 711 4.77 -4.60 14.17
C GLY A 711 3.83 -5.02 13.03
N THR A 712 4.36 -5.01 11.82
CA THR A 712 3.65 -5.38 10.60
C THR A 712 3.18 -6.83 10.66
N TYR A 713 1.93 -7.09 10.21
CA TYR A 713 1.40 -8.45 10.11
C TYR A 713 2.27 -9.29 9.15
N PRO A 714 2.83 -10.42 9.59
CA PRO A 714 3.77 -11.19 8.78
C PRO A 714 3.09 -11.87 7.61
N GLN A 715 3.81 -12.01 6.51
CA GLN A 715 3.36 -12.81 5.39
C GLN A 715 3.46 -14.30 5.73
N ALA A 716 2.35 -15.02 5.57
CA ALA A 716 2.31 -16.45 5.84
C ALA A 716 3.05 -17.25 4.76
N ARG A 717 3.79 -18.29 5.17
CA ARG A 717 4.18 -19.36 4.24
C ARG A 717 2.97 -20.24 3.99
N THR A 718 2.55 -20.34 2.72
CA THR A 718 1.33 -21.04 2.34
C THR A 718 1.65 -22.28 1.51
N PHE A 719 1.19 -23.43 1.94
CA PHE A 719 1.25 -24.68 1.16
C PHE A 719 -0.09 -24.86 0.45
N ARG A 720 -0.06 -24.95 -0.87
CA ARG A 720 -1.25 -25.11 -1.71
C ARG A 720 -1.21 -26.44 -2.44
N PHE A 721 -2.33 -27.11 -2.49
CA PHE A 721 -2.58 -28.28 -3.35
C PHE A 721 -3.81 -28.02 -4.17
N GLY A 722 -3.74 -28.22 -5.47
CA GLY A 722 -4.84 -27.92 -6.35
C GLY A 722 -5.06 -28.95 -7.45
N LEU A 723 -6.32 -28.97 -7.90
CA LEU A 723 -6.78 -29.77 -9.04
C LEU A 723 -7.49 -28.83 -10.03
N SER A 724 -7.06 -28.86 -11.28
CA SER A 724 -7.69 -28.13 -12.38
C SER A 724 -8.23 -29.12 -13.41
N LEU A 725 -9.53 -29.05 -13.69
CA LEU A 725 -10.23 -29.90 -14.66
C LEU A 725 -10.87 -29.03 -15.73
N ASN A 726 -10.79 -29.47 -16.99
CA ASN A 726 -11.46 -28.84 -18.13
C ASN A 726 -12.25 -29.93 -18.89
N PHE A 727 -13.53 -29.67 -19.08
CA PHE A 727 -14.46 -30.57 -19.72
C PHE A 727 -14.73 -30.20 -21.17
#